data_43be95f5fc0642e3df97bb703ad8ec6b
#
_entry.id   43be95f5fc0642e3df97bb703ad8ec6b
#
_cell.length_a   1.000
_cell.length_b   1.000
_cell.length_c   1.000
_cell.angle_alpha   90.00
_cell.angle_beta   90.00
_cell.angle_gamma   90.00
#
_symmetry.space_group_name_H-M   'P 1'
#
loop_
_entity.id
_entity.type
_entity.pdbx_description
1 polymer ?
#
loop_
_entity_poly.entity_id
_entity_poly.type
_entity_poly.pdbx_seq_one_letter_code
_entity_poly.pdbx_strand_id
1 'polypeptide(L)'
;MNFKHTLVIFRKELMEVLRDKRTIFTTFILPIILYPLIIVGFNSVMMRQTKVLEERGATIAVQDSVDNEISHRLIQGLVRIKNYTFLPYNESTKQHYAEKDIQCIVTIRDSLGSEGTQFFKIYITYDKSKDQSRIVYEKLSKQLSKVEKELQQERLQISGLSPDFLNLVDIRERDTSSAQKKMGMFLGMFLPYIVIMMLFAGASIVAADLVAGEKERKTLETLLVSSVGRTEIVMGKYLTIITLAMLNMIVNLFSISFSLQFMLANQSKEMSGVTLPINAMLILLIAMIPLATLFAALLVSISTFSRNIKEARSYEQPLLMIAMLMGMVSFIPTIEISNLLAIVPVVNIALLFKAVLINEYTLSHILITIISTLVLDLIAILITVKLFKTESVLFRTEEESGGIKVLKKKPKYALTPYNGIVYFTIALILLYYLGGYWQTKDLYNGLIQTELIIIALPVFIVLKLLKLKPKEILRFKTPKPAGLILVPFIAISASIIVSIMSQLINTIFPYPEKYTEALTQLFNMNEAPWKVFLAIALLPGICEELLFRGFLIRFFEKYGLQWAVIISAILFAAFHLDPFRFVPVLLLGFLLGYLALCSGSVYTSMLSHIINNGLAFILVTYSNSSWVKFLVSEGDNIHYWLFIPALVVFVISLYAFHKVTAQGEEICVE
;
A
#
# COMPACT_ATOMS: atom_id res chain seq x y z
N MET A 1 22.71 -5.20 33.76
CA MET A 1 21.60 -6.13 33.53
C MET A 1 21.96 -7.50 34.07
N ASN A 2 21.18 -8.04 34.98
CA ASN A 2 21.43 -9.39 35.54
C ASN A 2 20.63 -10.42 34.73
N PHE A 3 21.31 -11.23 33.94
CA PHE A 3 20.67 -12.21 33.04
C PHE A 3 19.86 -13.26 33.80
N LYS A 4 20.25 -13.62 35.03
CA LYS A 4 19.50 -14.56 35.86
C LYS A 4 18.10 -14.01 36.20
N HIS A 5 18.01 -12.72 36.56
CA HIS A 5 16.73 -12.09 36.86
C HIS A 5 15.84 -12.02 35.60
N THR A 6 16.40 -11.67 34.44
CA THR A 6 15.68 -11.68 33.16
C THR A 6 15.10 -13.07 32.85
N LEU A 7 15.90 -14.13 33.07
CA LEU A 7 15.46 -15.50 32.82
C LEU A 7 14.34 -15.97 33.79
N VAL A 8 14.40 -15.52 35.05
CA VAL A 8 13.33 -15.82 36.03
C VAL A 8 12.00 -15.16 35.59
N ILE A 9 12.05 -13.88 35.21
CA ILE A 9 10.86 -13.19 34.68
C ILE A 9 10.35 -13.89 33.41
N PHE A 10 11.22 -14.14 32.46
CA PHE A 10 10.88 -14.87 31.23
C PHE A 10 10.16 -16.20 31.51
N ARG A 11 10.73 -17.02 32.39
CA ARG A 11 10.14 -18.32 32.74
C ARG A 11 8.77 -18.17 33.43
N LYS A 12 8.63 -17.19 34.33
CA LYS A 12 7.35 -16.86 35.00
C LYS A 12 6.29 -16.48 33.95
N GLU A 13 6.60 -15.50 33.11
CA GLU A 13 5.67 -14.99 32.10
C GLU A 13 5.29 -16.06 31.06
N LEU A 14 6.29 -16.83 30.58
CA LEU A 14 6.05 -17.91 29.63
C LEU A 14 5.13 -18.99 30.20
N MET A 15 5.33 -19.38 31.47
CA MET A 15 4.45 -20.37 32.11
C MET A 15 3.03 -19.82 32.33
N GLU A 16 2.90 -18.54 32.64
CA GLU A 16 1.60 -17.89 32.83
C GLU A 16 0.78 -17.91 31.52
N VAL A 17 1.41 -17.49 30.39
CA VAL A 17 0.76 -17.51 29.07
C VAL A 17 0.44 -18.94 28.60
N LEU A 18 1.35 -19.90 28.83
CA LEU A 18 1.12 -21.31 28.46
C LEU A 18 0.07 -22.00 29.32
N ARG A 19 -0.35 -21.45 30.45
CA ARG A 19 -1.48 -21.92 31.27
C ARG A 19 -2.81 -21.30 30.85
N ASP A 20 -2.79 -20.18 30.12
CA ASP A 20 -4.01 -19.56 29.64
C ASP A 20 -4.58 -20.30 28.41
N LYS A 21 -5.66 -21.07 28.67
CA LYS A 21 -6.35 -21.88 27.66
C LYS A 21 -6.82 -21.06 26.47
N ARG A 22 -7.20 -19.79 26.68
CA ARG A 22 -7.68 -18.90 25.61
C ARG A 22 -6.54 -18.54 24.68
N THR A 23 -5.40 -18.13 25.24
CA THR A 23 -4.21 -17.80 24.46
C THR A 23 -3.66 -19.00 23.70
N ILE A 24 -3.60 -20.20 24.35
CA ILE A 24 -3.18 -21.43 23.66
C ILE A 24 -4.13 -21.74 22.49
N PHE A 25 -5.44 -21.67 22.70
CA PHE A 25 -6.41 -21.94 21.63
C PHE A 25 -6.22 -20.98 20.45
N THR A 26 -6.19 -19.67 20.71
CA THR A 26 -6.11 -18.66 19.65
C THR A 26 -4.75 -18.61 18.94
N THR A 27 -3.65 -18.88 19.66
CA THR A 27 -2.31 -18.77 19.12
C THR A 27 -1.82 -20.05 18.43
N PHE A 28 -2.24 -21.23 18.91
CA PHE A 28 -1.72 -22.51 18.40
C PHE A 28 -2.81 -23.38 17.76
N ILE A 29 -3.95 -23.58 18.43
CA ILE A 29 -4.97 -24.53 17.95
C ILE A 29 -5.73 -23.93 16.76
N LEU A 30 -6.12 -22.67 16.85
CA LEU A 30 -6.89 -22.00 15.80
C LEU A 30 -6.18 -22.02 14.44
N PRO A 31 -4.89 -21.69 14.30
CA PRO A 31 -4.17 -21.79 13.03
C PRO A 31 -4.13 -23.22 12.47
N ILE A 32 -3.92 -24.23 13.32
CA ILE A 32 -3.90 -25.64 12.90
C ILE A 32 -5.21 -26.06 12.24
N ILE A 33 -6.34 -25.54 12.74
CA ILE A 33 -7.67 -25.84 12.18
C ILE A 33 -7.98 -24.94 10.99
N LEU A 34 -7.61 -23.66 11.07
CA LEU A 34 -8.01 -22.62 10.12
C LEU A 34 -7.37 -22.82 8.75
N TYR A 35 -6.08 -23.16 8.68
CA TYR A 35 -5.40 -23.32 7.39
C TYR A 35 -5.92 -24.51 6.57
N PRO A 36 -6.07 -25.71 7.12
CA PRO A 36 -6.73 -26.79 6.41
C PRO A 36 -8.13 -26.42 5.93
N LEU A 37 -8.90 -25.77 6.79
CA LEU A 37 -10.27 -25.37 6.47
C LEU A 37 -10.31 -24.34 5.33
N ILE A 38 -9.42 -23.34 5.33
CA ILE A 38 -9.35 -22.34 4.27
C ILE A 38 -8.80 -22.96 2.98
N ILE A 39 -7.64 -23.62 3.04
CA ILE A 39 -6.95 -24.10 1.84
C ILE A 39 -7.73 -25.24 1.18
N VAL A 40 -8.09 -26.25 1.96
CA VAL A 40 -8.80 -27.44 1.45
C VAL A 40 -10.27 -27.12 1.19
N GLY A 41 -10.91 -26.38 2.10
CA GLY A 41 -12.31 -25.97 1.98
C GLY A 41 -12.55 -25.07 0.78
N PHE A 42 -11.75 -24.00 0.65
CA PHE A 42 -11.85 -23.08 -0.51
C PHE A 42 -11.59 -23.78 -1.83
N ASN A 43 -10.54 -24.62 -1.89
CA ASN A 43 -10.23 -25.39 -3.10
C ASN A 43 -11.38 -26.36 -3.43
N SER A 44 -11.94 -27.06 -2.44
CA SER A 44 -13.05 -28.00 -2.64
C SER A 44 -14.31 -27.28 -3.14
N VAL A 45 -14.63 -26.10 -2.58
CA VAL A 45 -15.75 -25.27 -3.02
C VAL A 45 -15.51 -24.77 -4.45
N MET A 46 -14.29 -24.27 -4.75
CA MET A 46 -13.95 -23.75 -6.06
C MET A 46 -13.99 -24.82 -7.14
N MET A 47 -13.40 -26.01 -6.89
CA MET A 47 -13.46 -27.15 -7.81
C MET A 47 -14.91 -27.62 -8.02
N ARG A 48 -15.71 -27.67 -6.94
CA ARG A 48 -17.12 -28.06 -7.05
C ARG A 48 -17.92 -27.05 -7.86
N GLN A 49 -17.70 -25.76 -7.64
CA GLN A 49 -18.34 -24.70 -8.43
C GLN A 49 -17.92 -24.76 -9.90
N THR A 50 -16.64 -24.90 -10.19
CA THR A 50 -16.15 -25.04 -11.56
C THR A 50 -16.77 -26.26 -12.25
N LYS A 51 -16.81 -27.42 -11.58
CA LYS A 51 -17.43 -28.63 -12.11
C LYS A 51 -18.93 -28.46 -12.33
N VAL A 52 -19.64 -27.86 -11.38
CA VAL A 52 -21.07 -27.53 -11.53
C VAL A 52 -21.32 -26.58 -12.69
N LEU A 53 -20.46 -25.56 -12.87
CA LEU A 53 -20.56 -24.62 -14.00
C LEU A 53 -20.23 -25.30 -15.33
N GLU A 54 -19.29 -26.22 -15.36
CA GLU A 54 -18.95 -27.03 -16.55
C GLU A 54 -20.04 -28.01 -16.94
N GLU A 55 -20.73 -28.60 -15.98
CA GLU A 55 -21.84 -29.56 -16.18
C GLU A 55 -23.18 -28.86 -16.40
N ARG A 56 -23.28 -27.57 -16.01
CA ARG A 56 -24.51 -26.80 -16.16
C ARG A 56 -24.83 -26.61 -17.62
N GLY A 57 -26.07 -26.89 -17.98
CA GLY A 57 -26.58 -26.63 -19.30
C GLY A 57 -26.48 -25.15 -19.69
N ALA A 58 -26.30 -24.86 -20.94
CA ALA A 58 -26.28 -23.52 -21.47
C ALA A 58 -27.17 -23.39 -22.70
N THR A 59 -27.83 -22.26 -22.80
CA THR A 59 -28.64 -21.91 -23.98
C THR A 59 -27.87 -20.92 -24.84
N ILE A 60 -27.72 -21.25 -26.12
CA ILE A 60 -26.92 -20.52 -27.09
C ILE A 60 -27.82 -20.16 -28.27
N ALA A 61 -27.87 -18.89 -28.64
CA ALA A 61 -28.54 -18.46 -29.84
C ALA A 61 -27.58 -18.56 -31.04
N VAL A 62 -28.04 -19.13 -32.15
CA VAL A 62 -27.26 -19.24 -33.38
C VAL A 62 -27.93 -18.45 -34.47
N GLN A 63 -27.20 -17.49 -35.03
CA GLN A 63 -27.58 -16.73 -36.21
C GLN A 63 -26.74 -17.21 -37.39
N ASP A 64 -27.32 -18.04 -38.25
CA ASP A 64 -26.73 -18.40 -39.53
C ASP A 64 -27.25 -17.45 -40.61
N SER A 65 -26.39 -16.61 -41.14
CA SER A 65 -26.73 -15.68 -42.24
C SER A 65 -26.30 -16.21 -43.61
N VAL A 66 -25.72 -17.42 -43.63
CA VAL A 66 -25.09 -18.02 -44.84
C VAL A 66 -25.94 -19.13 -45.40
N ASP A 67 -26.46 -20.00 -44.54
CA ASP A 67 -27.34 -21.12 -44.84
C ASP A 67 -26.74 -22.04 -45.93
N ASN A 68 -25.53 -22.55 -45.74
CA ASN A 68 -24.85 -23.44 -46.67
C ASN A 68 -24.30 -24.71 -45.97
N GLU A 69 -23.78 -25.67 -46.76
CA GLU A 69 -23.28 -26.93 -46.24
C GLU A 69 -22.16 -26.76 -45.16
N ILE A 70 -21.30 -25.76 -45.32
CA ILE A 70 -20.23 -25.49 -44.36
C ILE A 70 -20.77 -24.91 -43.07
N SER A 71 -21.71 -23.95 -43.13
CA SER A 71 -22.35 -23.39 -41.94
C SER A 71 -23.11 -24.44 -41.16
N HIS A 72 -23.82 -25.36 -41.88
CA HIS A 72 -24.51 -26.48 -41.26
C HIS A 72 -23.55 -27.44 -40.56
N ARG A 73 -22.37 -27.74 -41.14
CA ARG A 73 -21.34 -28.59 -40.53
C ARG A 73 -20.74 -27.93 -39.28
N LEU A 74 -20.53 -26.61 -39.29
CA LEU A 74 -20.11 -25.83 -38.10
C LEU A 74 -21.13 -25.93 -36.98
N ILE A 75 -22.42 -25.75 -37.31
CA ILE A 75 -23.52 -25.83 -36.32
C ILE A 75 -23.66 -27.27 -35.81
N GLN A 76 -23.58 -28.31 -36.67
CA GLN A 76 -23.59 -29.71 -36.25
C GLN A 76 -22.41 -30.01 -35.30
N GLY A 77 -21.24 -29.43 -35.55
CA GLY A 77 -20.08 -29.55 -34.68
C GLY A 77 -20.34 -28.98 -33.29
N LEU A 78 -21.06 -27.84 -33.19
CA LEU A 78 -21.46 -27.22 -31.93
C LEU A 78 -22.51 -28.04 -31.19
N VAL A 79 -23.51 -28.58 -31.88
CA VAL A 79 -24.60 -29.38 -31.28
C VAL A 79 -24.07 -30.67 -30.63
N ARG A 80 -22.86 -31.14 -30.98
CA ARG A 80 -22.21 -32.29 -30.33
C ARG A 80 -21.77 -32.00 -28.87
N ILE A 81 -21.78 -30.75 -28.45
CA ILE A 81 -21.44 -30.38 -27.04
C ILE A 81 -22.60 -30.83 -26.14
N LYS A 82 -22.33 -31.78 -25.25
CA LYS A 82 -23.33 -32.28 -24.30
C LYS A 82 -23.83 -31.16 -23.37
N ASN A 83 -25.11 -31.22 -23.05
CA ASN A 83 -25.80 -30.31 -22.12
C ASN A 83 -25.99 -28.86 -22.63
N TYR A 84 -25.75 -28.60 -23.95
CA TYR A 84 -26.02 -27.27 -24.52
C TYR A 84 -27.25 -27.31 -25.41
N THR A 85 -28.12 -26.30 -25.29
CA THR A 85 -29.29 -26.12 -26.13
C THR A 85 -29.05 -24.97 -27.10
N PHE A 86 -29.25 -25.26 -28.37
CA PHE A 86 -29.05 -24.28 -29.45
C PHE A 86 -30.42 -23.81 -29.97
N LEU A 87 -30.64 -22.51 -29.97
CA LEU A 87 -31.87 -21.86 -30.43
C LEU A 87 -31.57 -20.98 -31.66
N PRO A 88 -32.46 -20.88 -32.63
CA PRO A 88 -32.32 -19.91 -33.71
C PRO A 88 -32.40 -18.48 -33.17
N TYR A 89 -31.59 -17.59 -33.73
CA TYR A 89 -31.58 -16.19 -33.34
C TYR A 89 -32.78 -15.46 -33.93
N ASN A 90 -33.58 -14.83 -33.08
CA ASN A 90 -34.73 -13.99 -33.45
C ASN A 90 -34.91 -12.85 -32.44
N GLU A 91 -35.92 -12.00 -32.61
CA GLU A 91 -36.19 -10.87 -31.69
C GLU A 91 -36.42 -11.34 -30.23
N SER A 92 -37.08 -12.48 -30.03
CA SER A 92 -37.28 -13.05 -28.68
C SER A 92 -35.97 -13.54 -28.06
N THR A 93 -35.06 -14.18 -28.80
CA THR A 93 -33.79 -14.60 -28.29
C THR A 93 -32.84 -13.43 -27.96
N LYS A 94 -32.97 -12.30 -28.67
CA LYS A 94 -32.27 -11.05 -28.32
C LYS A 94 -32.73 -10.49 -26.97
N GLN A 95 -34.03 -10.54 -26.70
CA GLN A 95 -34.58 -10.14 -25.42
C GLN A 95 -34.16 -11.09 -24.30
N HIS A 96 -34.19 -12.41 -24.50
CA HIS A 96 -33.73 -13.42 -23.54
C HIS A 96 -32.23 -13.33 -23.27
N TYR A 97 -31.39 -12.88 -24.23
CA TYR A 97 -30.00 -12.58 -23.98
C TYR A 97 -29.84 -11.37 -23.02
N ALA A 98 -30.65 -10.34 -23.21
CA ALA A 98 -30.64 -9.19 -22.27
C ALA A 98 -31.17 -9.58 -20.88
N GLU A 99 -32.15 -10.48 -20.79
CA GLU A 99 -32.69 -11.06 -19.55
C GLU A 99 -31.79 -12.14 -18.90
N LYS A 100 -30.69 -12.49 -19.54
CA LYS A 100 -29.67 -13.43 -19.05
C LYS A 100 -30.01 -14.93 -19.14
N ASP A 101 -31.04 -15.30 -19.87
CA ASP A 101 -31.39 -16.72 -20.07
C ASP A 101 -30.53 -17.38 -21.16
N ILE A 102 -29.93 -16.59 -22.05
CA ILE A 102 -28.99 -17.04 -23.10
C ILE A 102 -27.58 -16.62 -22.71
N GLN A 103 -26.62 -17.54 -22.74
CA GLN A 103 -25.25 -17.32 -22.31
C GLN A 103 -24.34 -16.78 -23.41
N CYS A 104 -24.56 -17.19 -24.67
CA CYS A 104 -23.78 -16.74 -25.82
C CYS A 104 -24.64 -16.64 -27.06
N ILE A 105 -24.24 -15.77 -27.99
CA ILE A 105 -24.80 -15.68 -29.35
C ILE A 105 -23.68 -16.00 -30.34
N VAL A 106 -23.87 -16.97 -31.21
CA VAL A 106 -22.96 -17.33 -32.30
C VAL A 106 -23.54 -16.82 -33.61
N THR A 107 -22.83 -15.91 -34.27
CA THR A 107 -23.23 -15.34 -35.56
C THR A 107 -22.23 -15.79 -36.62
N ILE A 108 -22.75 -16.48 -37.67
CA ILE A 108 -21.98 -16.93 -38.84
C ILE A 108 -22.29 -15.99 -39.99
N ARG A 109 -21.28 -15.36 -40.57
CA ARG A 109 -21.39 -14.45 -41.71
C ARG A 109 -20.48 -14.88 -42.86
N ASP A 110 -20.93 -14.68 -44.07
CA ASP A 110 -20.10 -14.77 -45.24
C ASP A 110 -19.15 -13.58 -45.39
N SER A 111 -17.97 -13.83 -45.94
CA SER A 111 -16.97 -12.78 -46.19
C SER A 111 -16.15 -13.17 -47.44
N LEU A 112 -15.94 -12.18 -48.31
CA LEU A 112 -15.11 -12.33 -49.51
C LEU A 112 -13.67 -11.88 -49.22
N GLY A 113 -12.70 -12.73 -49.55
CA GLY A 113 -11.28 -12.38 -49.51
C GLY A 113 -10.87 -11.51 -50.71
N SER A 114 -9.65 -10.98 -50.67
CA SER A 114 -9.08 -10.07 -51.69
C SER A 114 -9.00 -10.69 -53.11
N GLU A 115 -9.06 -12.01 -53.24
CA GLU A 115 -9.02 -12.74 -54.52
C GLU A 115 -10.36 -13.41 -54.85
N GLY A 116 -11.49 -12.99 -54.23
CA GLY A 116 -12.80 -13.56 -54.45
C GLY A 116 -13.00 -14.92 -53.75
N THR A 117 -12.05 -15.34 -52.94
CA THR A 117 -12.18 -16.60 -52.16
C THR A 117 -13.16 -16.40 -51.01
N GLN A 118 -14.17 -17.28 -50.97
CA GLN A 118 -15.19 -17.27 -49.92
C GLN A 118 -14.62 -17.81 -48.60
N PHE A 119 -14.78 -17.06 -47.53
CA PHE A 119 -14.46 -17.50 -46.15
C PHE A 119 -15.53 -17.03 -45.16
N PHE A 120 -15.60 -17.67 -43.99
CA PHE A 120 -16.63 -17.41 -43.01
C PHE A 120 -16.05 -16.70 -41.79
N LYS A 121 -16.76 -15.68 -41.32
CA LYS A 121 -16.47 -15.00 -40.04
C LYS A 121 -17.45 -15.45 -38.99
N ILE A 122 -16.94 -16.01 -37.90
CA ILE A 122 -17.76 -16.43 -36.78
C ILE A 122 -17.53 -15.45 -35.62
N TYR A 123 -18.62 -14.82 -35.18
CA TYR A 123 -18.60 -13.93 -34.00
C TYR A 123 -19.29 -14.65 -32.85
N ILE A 124 -18.59 -14.75 -31.70
CA ILE A 124 -19.18 -15.27 -30.46
C ILE A 124 -19.35 -14.09 -29.52
N THR A 125 -20.60 -13.66 -29.34
CA THR A 125 -20.94 -12.57 -28.41
C THR A 125 -21.29 -13.18 -27.05
N TYR A 126 -20.59 -12.76 -26.01
CA TYR A 126 -20.79 -13.24 -24.65
C TYR A 126 -20.50 -12.17 -23.62
N ASP A 127 -21.04 -12.32 -22.41
CA ASP A 127 -20.77 -11.43 -21.28
C ASP A 127 -19.53 -11.93 -20.50
N LYS A 128 -18.38 -11.28 -20.71
CA LYS A 128 -17.11 -11.62 -20.07
C LYS A 128 -17.14 -11.50 -18.54
N SER A 129 -18.06 -10.74 -17.98
CA SER A 129 -18.21 -10.56 -16.53
C SER A 129 -18.86 -11.77 -15.83
N LYS A 130 -19.44 -12.70 -16.59
CA LYS A 130 -20.11 -13.89 -16.08
C LYS A 130 -19.29 -15.15 -16.35
N ASP A 131 -18.95 -15.85 -15.27
CA ASP A 131 -18.15 -17.09 -15.36
C ASP A 131 -18.80 -18.16 -16.25
N GLN A 132 -20.12 -18.33 -16.19
CA GLN A 132 -20.83 -19.29 -17.04
C GLN A 132 -20.69 -18.93 -18.52
N SER A 133 -20.91 -17.66 -18.91
CA SER A 133 -20.76 -17.23 -20.31
C SER A 133 -19.32 -17.39 -20.80
N ARG A 134 -18.32 -17.16 -19.94
CA ARG A 134 -16.90 -17.37 -20.26
C ARG A 134 -16.58 -18.85 -20.51
N ILE A 135 -17.02 -19.75 -19.63
CA ILE A 135 -16.81 -21.21 -19.79
C ILE A 135 -17.50 -21.70 -21.06
N VAL A 136 -18.70 -21.22 -21.34
CA VAL A 136 -19.43 -21.55 -22.58
C VAL A 136 -18.65 -21.08 -23.81
N TYR A 137 -18.14 -19.82 -23.79
CA TYR A 137 -17.30 -19.29 -24.86
C TYR A 137 -16.06 -20.14 -25.10
N GLU A 138 -15.32 -20.53 -24.04
CA GLU A 138 -14.11 -21.35 -24.15
C GLU A 138 -14.40 -22.73 -24.79
N LYS A 139 -15.50 -23.38 -24.38
CA LYS A 139 -15.92 -24.66 -24.97
C LYS A 139 -16.35 -24.52 -26.44
N LEU A 140 -17.14 -23.47 -26.75
CA LEU A 140 -17.56 -23.19 -28.13
C LEU A 140 -16.36 -22.89 -29.04
N SER A 141 -15.45 -22.03 -28.59
CA SER A 141 -14.23 -21.68 -29.34
C SER A 141 -13.38 -22.88 -29.61
N LYS A 142 -13.14 -23.73 -28.60
CA LYS A 142 -12.37 -24.97 -28.74
C LYS A 142 -13.00 -25.96 -29.74
N GLN A 143 -14.34 -26.09 -29.69
CA GLN A 143 -15.05 -26.98 -30.60
C GLN A 143 -15.07 -26.43 -32.03
N LEU A 144 -15.29 -25.14 -32.22
CA LEU A 144 -15.20 -24.48 -33.51
C LEU A 144 -13.83 -24.60 -34.14
N SER A 145 -12.75 -24.39 -33.38
CA SER A 145 -11.39 -24.57 -33.88
C SER A 145 -11.09 -26.02 -34.29
N LYS A 146 -11.74 -27.00 -33.66
CA LYS A 146 -11.62 -28.41 -34.11
C LYS A 146 -12.29 -28.62 -35.46
N VAL A 147 -13.53 -28.12 -35.62
CA VAL A 147 -14.27 -28.24 -36.89
C VAL A 147 -13.57 -27.46 -38.00
N GLU A 148 -13.04 -26.26 -37.68
CA GLU A 148 -12.25 -25.47 -38.63
C GLU A 148 -11.06 -26.27 -39.17
N LYS A 149 -10.28 -26.91 -38.29
CA LYS A 149 -9.13 -27.76 -38.72
C LYS A 149 -9.58 -28.93 -39.58
N GLU A 150 -10.69 -29.60 -39.27
CA GLU A 150 -11.25 -30.67 -40.06
C GLU A 150 -11.64 -30.16 -41.48
N LEU A 151 -12.31 -29.03 -41.58
CA LEU A 151 -12.68 -28.40 -42.85
C LEU A 151 -11.46 -27.93 -43.67
N GLN A 152 -10.45 -27.37 -42.99
CA GLN A 152 -9.19 -26.98 -43.65
C GLN A 152 -8.44 -28.19 -44.23
N GLN A 153 -8.34 -29.27 -43.49
CA GLN A 153 -7.69 -30.50 -43.95
C GLN A 153 -8.42 -31.08 -45.17
N GLU A 154 -9.74 -31.14 -45.14
CA GLU A 154 -10.56 -31.62 -46.24
C GLU A 154 -10.37 -30.76 -47.52
N ARG A 155 -10.38 -29.45 -47.36
CA ARG A 155 -10.14 -28.51 -48.47
C ARG A 155 -8.76 -28.67 -49.10
N LEU A 156 -7.74 -28.88 -48.29
CA LEU A 156 -6.37 -29.16 -48.76
C LEU A 156 -6.28 -30.46 -49.52
N GLN A 157 -6.92 -31.53 -49.02
CA GLN A 157 -6.96 -32.83 -49.70
C GLN A 157 -7.64 -32.74 -51.08
N ILE A 158 -8.77 -32.02 -51.16
CA ILE A 158 -9.47 -31.77 -52.44
C ILE A 158 -8.59 -31.00 -53.41
N SER A 159 -7.76 -30.07 -52.91
CA SER A 159 -6.82 -29.28 -53.70
C SER A 159 -5.51 -30.03 -54.04
N GLY A 160 -5.33 -31.27 -53.60
CA GLY A 160 -4.11 -32.07 -53.83
C GLY A 160 -2.90 -31.57 -53.03
N LEU A 161 -3.12 -30.76 -52.01
CA LEU A 161 -2.08 -30.18 -51.16
C LEU A 161 -1.96 -30.98 -49.86
N SER A 162 -0.72 -31.14 -49.35
CA SER A 162 -0.48 -31.73 -48.05
C SER A 162 -1.02 -30.83 -46.92
N PRO A 163 -1.56 -31.39 -45.82
CA PRO A 163 -1.92 -30.60 -44.64
C PRO A 163 -0.79 -29.71 -44.13
N ASP A 164 0.47 -30.10 -44.32
CA ASP A 164 1.66 -29.32 -43.93
C ASP A 164 1.89 -28.11 -44.80
N PHE A 165 1.18 -27.93 -45.92
CA PHE A 165 1.29 -26.76 -46.79
C PHE A 165 0.87 -25.45 -46.09
N LEU A 166 -0.09 -25.52 -45.14
CA LEU A 166 -0.50 -24.39 -44.36
C LEU A 166 0.40 -24.15 -43.13
N ASN A 167 1.20 -25.13 -42.74
CA ASN A 167 2.06 -25.05 -41.56
C ASN A 167 3.47 -24.56 -41.91
N LEU A 168 3.59 -23.35 -42.46
CA LEU A 168 4.89 -22.72 -42.74
C LEU A 168 5.69 -22.50 -41.45
N VAL A 169 5.01 -22.32 -40.34
CA VAL A 169 5.58 -22.08 -38.99
C VAL A 169 4.72 -22.82 -37.96
N ASP A 170 5.30 -23.82 -37.31
CA ASP A 170 4.67 -24.54 -36.19
C ASP A 170 5.18 -23.92 -34.89
N ILE A 171 4.41 -22.99 -34.32
CA ILE A 171 4.74 -22.34 -33.03
C ILE A 171 4.26 -23.26 -31.91
N ARG A 172 5.22 -23.92 -31.26
CA ARG A 172 4.96 -24.75 -30.08
C ARG A 172 5.38 -24.04 -28.82
N GLU A 173 4.45 -23.84 -27.92
CA GLU A 173 4.74 -23.40 -26.57
C GLU A 173 5.48 -24.55 -25.85
N ARG A 174 6.67 -24.26 -25.34
CA ARG A 174 7.43 -25.14 -24.46
C ARG A 174 7.59 -24.49 -23.10
N ASP A 175 6.69 -24.82 -22.22
CA ASP A 175 6.79 -24.36 -20.82
C ASP A 175 7.93 -25.10 -20.11
N THR A 176 8.97 -24.34 -19.72
CA THR A 176 10.15 -24.86 -19.01
C THR A 176 10.02 -24.69 -17.49
N SER A 177 8.93 -24.09 -17.00
CA SER A 177 8.72 -23.93 -15.58
C SER A 177 8.30 -25.23 -14.91
N SER A 178 8.99 -25.60 -13.81
CA SER A 178 8.59 -26.74 -13.00
C SER A 178 7.25 -26.48 -12.29
N ALA A 179 6.50 -27.55 -12.00
CA ALA A 179 5.27 -27.46 -11.21
C ALA A 179 5.52 -26.78 -9.85
N GLN A 180 6.71 -27.02 -9.26
CA GLN A 180 7.13 -26.38 -8.01
C GLN A 180 7.31 -24.87 -8.15
N LYS A 181 7.90 -24.39 -9.26
CA LYS A 181 8.07 -22.95 -9.53
C LYS A 181 6.72 -22.25 -9.72
N LYS A 182 5.81 -22.86 -10.47
CA LYS A 182 4.43 -22.35 -10.66
C LYS A 182 3.68 -22.25 -9.34
N MET A 183 3.73 -23.30 -8.53
CA MET A 183 3.11 -23.31 -7.21
C MET A 183 3.80 -22.33 -6.26
N GLY A 184 5.13 -22.26 -6.28
CA GLY A 184 5.91 -21.29 -5.50
C GLY A 184 5.56 -19.85 -5.84
N MET A 185 5.33 -19.53 -7.11
CA MET A 185 4.89 -18.21 -7.54
C MET A 185 3.49 -17.88 -6.98
N PHE A 186 2.53 -18.79 -7.11
CA PHE A 186 1.18 -18.62 -6.57
C PHE A 186 1.19 -18.46 -5.04
N LEU A 187 1.87 -19.36 -4.34
CA LEU A 187 1.98 -19.29 -2.87
C LEU A 187 2.77 -18.06 -2.42
N GLY A 188 3.81 -17.68 -3.16
CA GLY A 188 4.64 -16.53 -2.87
C GLY A 188 3.90 -15.19 -2.94
N MET A 189 2.74 -15.15 -3.58
CA MET A 189 1.88 -13.96 -3.56
C MET A 189 1.12 -13.83 -2.23
N PHE A 190 0.48 -14.89 -1.75
CA PHE A 190 -0.45 -14.83 -0.62
C PHE A 190 0.17 -15.22 0.71
N LEU A 191 1.05 -16.23 0.69
CA LEU A 191 1.56 -16.85 1.89
C LEU A 191 2.39 -15.91 2.77
N PRO A 192 3.30 -15.08 2.23
CA PRO A 192 4.08 -14.14 3.03
C PRO A 192 3.18 -13.20 3.82
N TYR A 193 2.17 -12.64 3.16
CA TYR A 193 1.21 -11.75 3.78
C TYR A 193 0.49 -12.41 4.97
N ILE A 194 -0.04 -13.62 4.76
CA ILE A 194 -0.76 -14.35 5.81
C ILE A 194 0.15 -14.66 7.00
N VAL A 195 1.39 -15.11 6.75
CA VAL A 195 2.35 -15.46 7.79
C VAL A 195 2.77 -14.23 8.60
N ILE A 196 3.05 -13.10 7.95
CA ILE A 196 3.37 -11.82 8.62
C ILE A 196 2.20 -11.37 9.50
N MET A 197 0.98 -11.46 8.99
CA MET A 197 -0.22 -11.11 9.73
C MET A 197 -0.42 -11.98 10.97
N MET A 198 -0.22 -13.29 10.85
CA MET A 198 -0.34 -14.22 11.97
C MET A 198 0.79 -14.03 13.00
N LEU A 199 2.01 -13.71 12.56
CA LEU A 199 3.10 -13.36 13.44
C LEU A 199 2.75 -12.12 14.28
N PHE A 200 2.25 -11.07 13.63
CA PHE A 200 1.81 -9.85 14.30
C PHE A 200 0.67 -10.14 15.29
N ALA A 201 -0.38 -10.84 14.86
CA ALA A 201 -1.54 -11.14 15.68
C ALA A 201 -1.16 -11.95 16.93
N GLY A 202 -0.29 -12.97 16.77
CA GLY A 202 0.20 -13.76 17.89
C GLY A 202 1.01 -12.93 18.89
N ALA A 203 1.90 -12.08 18.42
CA ALA A 203 2.69 -11.18 19.26
C ALA A 203 1.79 -10.14 19.97
N SER A 204 0.80 -9.56 19.28
CA SER A 204 -0.11 -8.55 19.78
C SER A 204 -0.97 -9.07 20.95
N ILE A 205 -1.51 -10.28 20.84
CA ILE A 205 -2.33 -10.88 21.91
C ILE A 205 -1.53 -10.96 23.21
N VAL A 206 -0.31 -11.43 23.11
CA VAL A 206 0.56 -11.63 24.27
C VAL A 206 1.09 -10.30 24.82
N ALA A 207 1.53 -9.37 23.95
CA ALA A 207 2.07 -8.09 24.37
C ALA A 207 1.06 -7.21 25.14
N ALA A 208 -0.19 -7.16 24.65
CA ALA A 208 -1.24 -6.40 25.32
C ALA A 208 -1.54 -6.94 26.73
N ASP A 209 -1.61 -8.26 26.90
CA ASP A 209 -1.91 -8.86 28.21
C ASP A 209 -0.73 -8.75 29.19
N LEU A 210 0.50 -9.03 28.74
CA LEU A 210 1.72 -9.02 29.58
C LEU A 210 2.09 -7.64 30.14
N VAL A 211 1.69 -6.54 29.49
CA VAL A 211 2.05 -5.20 29.94
C VAL A 211 0.83 -4.38 30.31
N ALA A 212 -0.08 -4.14 29.36
CA ALA A 212 -1.26 -3.33 29.62
C ALA A 212 -2.27 -4.08 30.54
N GLY A 213 -2.36 -5.41 30.42
CA GLY A 213 -3.16 -6.25 31.32
C GLY A 213 -2.66 -6.24 32.76
N GLU A 214 -1.35 -6.26 32.98
CA GLU A 214 -0.80 -6.14 34.35
C GLU A 214 -1.02 -4.74 34.93
N LYS A 215 -0.98 -3.68 34.13
CA LYS A 215 -1.35 -2.32 34.58
C LYS A 215 -2.82 -2.26 34.99
N GLU A 216 -3.71 -2.81 34.18
CA GLU A 216 -5.14 -2.85 34.45
C GLU A 216 -5.45 -3.63 35.74
N ARG A 217 -4.76 -4.74 35.97
CA ARG A 217 -4.88 -5.59 37.20
C ARG A 217 -4.07 -5.03 38.38
N LYS A 218 -3.30 -3.91 38.21
CA LYS A 218 -2.41 -3.32 39.23
C LYS A 218 -1.28 -4.25 39.71
N THR A 219 -1.01 -5.33 39.02
CA THR A 219 0.04 -6.29 39.37
C THR A 219 1.42 -5.81 38.93
N LEU A 220 1.51 -4.90 37.96
CA LEU A 220 2.76 -4.29 37.53
C LEU A 220 3.44 -3.51 38.66
N GLU A 221 2.68 -2.84 39.53
CA GLU A 221 3.20 -2.10 40.66
C GLU A 221 3.96 -3.02 41.63
N THR A 222 3.37 -4.18 41.94
CA THR A 222 4.02 -5.21 42.78
C THR A 222 5.33 -5.70 42.18
N LEU A 223 5.38 -5.88 40.84
CA LEU A 223 6.57 -6.31 40.15
C LEU A 223 7.67 -5.22 40.17
N LEU A 224 7.29 -3.95 40.06
CA LEU A 224 8.22 -2.81 40.08
C LEU A 224 8.83 -2.54 41.47
N VAL A 225 8.19 -2.95 42.55
CA VAL A 225 8.71 -2.84 43.93
C VAL A 225 9.65 -4.00 44.28
N SER A 226 9.68 -5.04 43.45
CA SER A 226 10.63 -6.16 43.65
C SER A 226 12.09 -5.72 43.47
N SER A 227 13.02 -6.55 43.96
CA SER A 227 14.48 -6.30 43.81
C SER A 227 15.01 -6.42 42.35
N VAL A 228 14.15 -6.67 41.39
CA VAL A 228 14.49 -6.83 39.97
C VAL A 228 14.49 -5.49 39.29
N GLY A 229 15.52 -5.17 38.52
CA GLY A 229 15.60 -3.92 37.77
C GLY A 229 14.56 -3.82 36.64
N ARG A 230 14.11 -2.60 36.34
CA ARG A 230 13.11 -2.34 35.30
C ARG A 230 13.53 -2.87 33.91
N THR A 231 14.83 -2.82 33.61
CA THR A 231 15.38 -3.35 32.35
C THR A 231 15.25 -4.87 32.25
N GLU A 232 15.49 -5.59 33.36
CA GLU A 232 15.35 -7.04 33.44
C GLU A 232 13.89 -7.47 33.27
N ILE A 233 12.93 -6.71 33.85
CA ILE A 233 11.51 -6.95 33.69
C ILE A 233 11.10 -6.82 32.24
N VAL A 234 11.45 -5.71 31.57
CA VAL A 234 11.15 -5.47 30.14
C VAL A 234 11.72 -6.58 29.28
N MET A 235 13.00 -6.91 29.48
CA MET A 235 13.67 -7.93 28.67
C MET A 235 13.07 -9.32 28.87
N GLY A 236 12.63 -9.65 30.09
CA GLY A 236 11.93 -10.91 30.35
C GLY A 236 10.60 -10.99 29.59
N LYS A 237 9.78 -9.94 29.64
CA LYS A 237 8.51 -9.84 28.88
C LYS A 237 8.75 -9.87 27.38
N TYR A 238 9.75 -9.14 26.89
CA TYR A 238 10.15 -9.10 25.50
C TYR A 238 10.54 -10.48 24.95
N LEU A 239 11.39 -11.21 25.69
CA LEU A 239 11.77 -12.58 25.34
C LEU A 239 10.57 -13.53 25.29
N THR A 240 9.61 -13.36 26.20
CA THR A 240 8.38 -14.16 26.21
C THR A 240 7.56 -13.94 24.95
N ILE A 241 7.39 -12.68 24.54
CA ILE A 241 6.62 -12.34 23.34
C ILE A 241 7.29 -12.91 22.09
N ILE A 242 8.62 -12.74 21.95
CA ILE A 242 9.37 -13.31 20.81
C ILE A 242 9.23 -14.83 20.78
N THR A 243 9.42 -15.51 21.92
CA THR A 243 9.33 -16.98 22.00
C THR A 243 7.95 -17.47 21.55
N LEU A 244 6.88 -16.83 22.02
CA LEU A 244 5.51 -17.20 21.66
C LEU A 244 5.19 -16.84 20.20
N ALA A 245 5.66 -15.71 19.69
CA ALA A 245 5.54 -15.34 18.30
C ALA A 245 6.26 -16.34 17.37
N MET A 246 7.46 -16.78 17.75
CA MET A 246 8.21 -17.79 16.98
C MET A 246 7.52 -19.17 17.04
N LEU A 247 7.03 -19.59 18.19
CA LEU A 247 6.27 -20.83 18.32
C LEU A 247 4.99 -20.78 17.45
N ASN A 248 4.26 -19.66 17.49
CA ASN A 248 3.10 -19.44 16.63
C ASN A 248 3.47 -19.56 15.15
N MET A 249 4.57 -18.93 14.73
CA MET A 249 5.06 -18.99 13.35
C MET A 249 5.40 -20.44 12.94
N ILE A 250 6.10 -21.20 13.77
CA ILE A 250 6.41 -22.60 13.52
C ILE A 250 5.13 -23.39 13.29
N VAL A 251 4.14 -23.24 14.16
CA VAL A 251 2.84 -23.92 14.05
C VAL A 251 2.13 -23.53 12.74
N ASN A 252 2.16 -22.25 12.37
CA ASN A 252 1.58 -21.75 11.12
C ASN A 252 2.25 -22.39 9.90
N LEU A 253 3.59 -22.39 9.82
CA LEU A 253 4.33 -22.98 8.71
C LEU A 253 4.06 -24.48 8.55
N PHE A 254 4.02 -25.22 9.68
CA PHE A 254 3.67 -26.64 9.65
C PHE A 254 2.23 -26.87 9.19
N SER A 255 1.27 -26.10 9.70
CA SER A 255 -0.13 -26.24 9.32
C SER A 255 -0.36 -25.94 7.84
N ILE A 256 0.27 -24.89 7.33
CA ILE A 256 0.22 -24.54 5.90
C ILE A 256 0.84 -25.64 5.05
N SER A 257 2.05 -26.11 5.41
CA SER A 257 2.76 -27.16 4.68
C SER A 257 1.94 -28.46 4.61
N PHE A 258 1.36 -28.87 5.75
CA PHE A 258 0.49 -30.03 5.82
C PHE A 258 -0.76 -29.88 4.96
N SER A 259 -1.41 -28.70 5.03
CA SER A 259 -2.64 -28.42 4.25
C SER A 259 -2.37 -28.45 2.74
N LEU A 260 -1.22 -27.91 2.32
CA LEU A 260 -0.81 -27.93 0.92
C LEU A 260 -0.50 -29.36 0.43
N GLN A 261 0.24 -30.15 1.21
CA GLN A 261 0.51 -31.54 0.87
C GLN A 261 -0.79 -32.35 0.75
N PHE A 262 -1.73 -32.17 1.67
CA PHE A 262 -3.03 -32.85 1.63
C PHE A 262 -3.86 -32.43 0.41
N MET A 263 -3.85 -31.13 0.06
CA MET A 263 -4.53 -30.61 -1.13
C MET A 263 -3.94 -31.21 -2.42
N LEU A 264 -2.61 -31.26 -2.53
CA LEU A 264 -1.90 -31.71 -3.73
C LEU A 264 -1.97 -33.23 -3.90
N ALA A 265 -1.99 -34.00 -2.82
CA ALA A 265 -2.15 -35.47 -2.87
C ALA A 265 -3.48 -35.90 -3.49
N ASN A 266 -4.50 -35.05 -3.45
CA ASN A 266 -5.83 -35.31 -4.01
C ASN A 266 -6.02 -34.73 -5.43
N GLN A 267 -5.00 -34.09 -6.01
CA GLN A 267 -4.99 -33.59 -7.40
C GLN A 267 -4.21 -34.53 -8.33
N SER A 268 -4.20 -34.21 -9.63
CA SER A 268 -3.58 -35.06 -10.69
C SER A 268 -2.11 -35.43 -10.39
N LYS A 269 -1.66 -36.58 -10.92
CA LYS A 269 -0.29 -37.11 -10.73
C LYS A 269 0.84 -36.11 -11.07
N GLU A 270 0.57 -35.13 -11.90
CA GLU A 270 1.54 -34.08 -12.28
C GLU A 270 1.88 -33.10 -11.13
N MET A 271 1.00 -32.95 -10.13
CA MET A 271 1.21 -32.05 -8.98
C MET A 271 1.61 -32.78 -7.68
N SER A 272 1.64 -34.11 -7.68
CA SER A 272 1.88 -34.92 -6.47
C SER A 272 3.30 -34.86 -5.91
N GLY A 273 4.23 -34.14 -6.55
CA GLY A 273 5.63 -33.96 -6.11
C GLY A 273 5.95 -32.57 -5.53
N VAL A 274 4.99 -31.67 -5.43
CA VAL A 274 5.22 -30.31 -4.94
C VAL A 274 5.23 -30.31 -3.43
N THR A 275 6.39 -30.03 -2.84
CA THR A 275 6.55 -29.87 -1.37
C THR A 275 7.26 -28.56 -1.08
N LEU A 276 7.00 -27.96 0.08
CA LEU A 276 7.84 -26.87 0.57
C LEU A 276 9.20 -27.47 0.97
N PRO A 277 10.32 -27.06 0.34
CA PRO A 277 11.64 -27.59 0.67
C PRO A 277 12.00 -27.26 2.13
N ILE A 278 12.53 -28.20 2.88
CA ILE A 278 12.93 -27.98 4.27
C ILE A 278 13.93 -26.84 4.38
N ASN A 279 14.83 -26.70 3.43
CA ASN A 279 15.81 -25.59 3.36
C ASN A 279 15.09 -24.24 3.25
N ALA A 280 14.05 -24.14 2.44
CA ALA A 280 13.24 -22.92 2.33
C ALA A 280 12.56 -22.58 3.67
N MET A 281 11.97 -23.57 4.32
CA MET A 281 11.37 -23.37 5.65
C MET A 281 12.36 -22.89 6.70
N LEU A 282 13.58 -23.43 6.72
CA LEU A 282 14.65 -23.02 7.64
C LEU A 282 15.12 -21.59 7.36
N ILE A 283 15.33 -21.22 6.09
CA ILE A 283 15.71 -19.85 5.71
C ILE A 283 14.61 -18.86 6.17
N LEU A 284 13.35 -19.20 5.92
CA LEU A 284 12.23 -18.36 6.32
C LEU A 284 12.11 -18.22 7.83
N LEU A 285 12.28 -19.33 8.58
CA LEU A 285 12.29 -19.28 10.04
C LEU A 285 13.38 -18.33 10.58
N ILE A 286 14.60 -18.44 10.06
CA ILE A 286 15.73 -17.60 10.48
C ILE A 286 15.49 -16.13 10.09
N ALA A 287 15.03 -15.87 8.87
CA ALA A 287 14.78 -14.52 8.38
C ALA A 287 13.63 -13.82 9.13
N MET A 288 12.66 -14.57 9.67
CA MET A 288 11.55 -13.98 10.41
C MET A 288 11.86 -13.69 11.89
N ILE A 289 12.97 -14.19 12.44
CA ILE A 289 13.38 -13.86 13.82
C ILE A 289 13.49 -12.33 14.00
N PRO A 290 14.24 -11.58 13.18
CA PRO A 290 14.31 -10.13 13.30
C PRO A 290 12.93 -9.45 13.21
N LEU A 291 12.05 -9.90 12.32
CA LEU A 291 10.70 -9.33 12.24
C LEU A 291 9.86 -9.57 13.49
N ALA A 292 9.96 -10.77 14.07
CA ALA A 292 9.31 -11.09 15.35
C ALA A 292 9.82 -10.21 16.48
N THR A 293 11.15 -9.97 16.53
CA THR A 293 11.77 -9.09 17.52
C THR A 293 11.31 -7.64 17.34
N LEU A 294 11.22 -7.14 16.10
CA LEU A 294 10.73 -5.80 15.79
C LEU A 294 9.29 -5.62 16.24
N PHE A 295 8.39 -6.53 15.87
CA PHE A 295 7.00 -6.47 16.30
C PHE A 295 6.86 -6.55 17.82
N ALA A 296 7.61 -7.44 18.47
CA ALA A 296 7.62 -7.52 19.93
C ALA A 296 8.03 -6.21 20.59
N ALA A 297 9.10 -5.55 20.11
CA ALA A 297 9.57 -4.28 20.65
C ALA A 297 8.52 -3.16 20.47
N LEU A 298 7.95 -3.03 19.27
CA LEU A 298 6.93 -2.02 18.99
C LEU A 298 5.66 -2.26 19.81
N LEU A 299 5.20 -3.50 19.92
CA LEU A 299 3.99 -3.86 20.66
C LEU A 299 4.18 -3.67 22.18
N VAL A 300 5.36 -4.02 22.74
CA VAL A 300 5.68 -3.72 24.15
C VAL A 300 5.71 -2.22 24.40
N SER A 301 6.27 -1.43 23.47
CA SER A 301 6.27 0.03 23.57
C SER A 301 4.86 0.60 23.62
N ILE A 302 3.98 0.15 22.71
CA ILE A 302 2.58 0.55 22.66
C ILE A 302 1.85 0.14 23.94
N SER A 303 2.01 -1.11 24.38
CA SER A 303 1.39 -1.61 25.59
C SER A 303 1.89 -0.90 26.86
N THR A 304 3.19 -0.52 26.87
CA THR A 304 3.77 0.29 27.96
C THR A 304 3.16 1.68 28.03
N PHE A 305 2.89 2.29 26.88
CA PHE A 305 2.26 3.60 26.80
C PHE A 305 0.77 3.56 27.13
N SER A 306 0.10 2.44 26.90
CA SER A 306 -1.33 2.25 27.11
C SER A 306 -1.67 2.06 28.60
N ARG A 307 -2.91 2.38 28.97
CA ARG A 307 -3.43 2.28 30.35
C ARG A 307 -4.09 0.93 30.64
N ASN A 308 -4.74 0.37 29.62
CA ASN A 308 -5.49 -0.90 29.71
C ASN A 308 -5.37 -1.65 28.37
N ILE A 309 -5.83 -2.89 28.36
CA ILE A 309 -5.78 -3.77 27.17
C ILE A 309 -6.54 -3.15 25.99
N LYS A 310 -7.69 -2.52 26.23
CA LYS A 310 -8.52 -1.92 25.18
C LYS A 310 -7.80 -0.77 24.47
N GLU A 311 -7.11 0.08 25.23
CA GLU A 311 -6.31 1.18 24.66
C GLU A 311 -5.09 0.65 23.91
N ALA A 312 -4.40 -0.37 24.44
CA ALA A 312 -3.30 -1.03 23.75
C ALA A 312 -3.73 -1.55 22.36
N ARG A 313 -4.83 -2.29 22.32
CA ARG A 313 -5.40 -2.81 21.07
C ARG A 313 -5.75 -1.70 20.08
N SER A 314 -6.28 -0.59 20.56
CA SER A 314 -6.60 0.56 19.69
C SER A 314 -5.36 1.19 19.06
N TYR A 315 -4.25 1.27 19.81
CA TYR A 315 -2.99 1.83 19.31
C TYR A 315 -2.19 0.85 18.43
N GLU A 316 -2.41 -0.46 18.58
CA GLU A 316 -1.82 -1.49 17.72
C GLU A 316 -2.42 -1.47 16.30
N GLN A 317 -3.67 -1.03 16.12
CA GLN A 317 -4.35 -1.07 14.81
C GLN A 317 -3.62 -0.30 13.68
N PRO A 318 -3.13 0.94 13.88
CA PRO A 318 -2.35 1.63 12.86
C PRO A 318 -1.07 0.88 12.47
N LEU A 319 -0.38 0.28 13.43
CA LEU A 319 0.81 -0.52 13.17
C LEU A 319 0.47 -1.78 12.36
N LEU A 320 -0.63 -2.43 12.70
CA LEU A 320 -1.16 -3.56 11.94
C LEU A 320 -1.47 -3.15 10.49
N MET A 321 -2.17 -2.02 10.28
CA MET A 321 -2.48 -1.52 8.94
C MET A 321 -1.21 -1.27 8.11
N ILE A 322 -0.19 -0.64 8.71
CA ILE A 322 1.09 -0.41 8.04
C ILE A 322 1.74 -1.75 7.66
N ALA A 323 1.80 -2.72 8.58
CA ALA A 323 2.35 -4.04 8.31
C ALA A 323 1.57 -4.77 7.21
N MET A 324 0.23 -4.63 7.18
CA MET A 324 -0.62 -5.17 6.11
C MET A 324 -0.29 -4.57 4.75
N LEU A 325 -0.25 -3.24 4.66
CA LEU A 325 0.04 -2.55 3.40
C LEU A 325 1.43 -2.91 2.87
N MET A 326 2.44 -2.95 3.75
CA MET A 326 3.80 -3.35 3.39
C MET A 326 3.88 -4.83 2.97
N GLY A 327 3.16 -5.72 3.64
CA GLY A 327 3.10 -7.14 3.30
C GLY A 327 2.40 -7.43 1.97
N MET A 328 1.44 -6.57 1.57
CA MET A 328 0.73 -6.70 0.28
C MET A 328 1.62 -6.53 -0.95
N VAL A 329 2.84 -6.03 -0.80
CA VAL A 329 3.81 -5.93 -1.92
C VAL A 329 4.06 -7.30 -2.56
N SER A 330 3.95 -8.40 -1.82
CA SER A 330 4.05 -9.77 -2.36
C SER A 330 2.98 -10.12 -3.40
N PHE A 331 1.80 -9.47 -3.37
CA PHE A 331 0.74 -9.70 -4.36
C PHE A 331 1.07 -9.18 -5.76
N ILE A 332 2.06 -8.32 -5.88
CA ILE A 332 2.46 -7.76 -7.18
C ILE A 332 3.45 -8.74 -7.84
N PRO A 333 3.06 -9.41 -8.95
CA PRO A 333 3.89 -10.44 -9.56
C PRO A 333 5.23 -9.94 -10.06
N THR A 334 5.26 -8.70 -10.57
CA THR A 334 6.44 -8.08 -11.20
C THR A 334 7.46 -7.54 -10.21
N ILE A 335 7.10 -7.41 -8.92
CA ILE A 335 8.05 -6.95 -7.90
C ILE A 335 8.82 -8.15 -7.37
N GLU A 336 10.13 -8.10 -7.61
CA GLU A 336 11.10 -9.05 -7.09
C GLU A 336 11.95 -8.43 -6.00
N ILE A 337 12.60 -9.28 -5.16
CA ILE A 337 13.49 -8.79 -4.13
C ILE A 337 14.75 -8.20 -4.78
N SER A 338 15.07 -6.96 -4.41
CA SER A 338 16.33 -6.30 -4.75
C SER A 338 17.07 -5.91 -3.48
N ASN A 339 18.37 -5.63 -3.57
CA ASN A 339 19.15 -5.21 -2.40
C ASN A 339 18.54 -3.99 -1.70
N LEU A 340 17.87 -3.12 -2.45
CA LEU A 340 17.23 -1.93 -1.94
C LEU A 340 15.91 -2.26 -1.20
N LEU A 341 15.05 -3.09 -1.79
CA LEU A 341 13.82 -3.54 -1.14
C LEU A 341 14.10 -4.44 0.07
N ALA A 342 15.26 -5.12 0.07
CA ALA A 342 15.74 -5.90 1.20
C ALA A 342 16.08 -5.05 2.45
N ILE A 343 16.20 -3.72 2.33
CA ILE A 343 16.41 -2.80 3.47
C ILE A 343 15.10 -2.46 4.17
N VAL A 344 13.97 -2.46 3.47
CA VAL A 344 12.67 -2.01 4.00
C VAL A 344 12.02 -3.11 4.82
N PRO A 345 11.83 -2.95 6.15
CA PRO A 345 11.27 -3.99 7.01
C PRO A 345 9.85 -4.35 6.56
N VAL A 346 9.42 -5.57 6.85
CA VAL A 346 8.17 -6.20 6.39
C VAL A 346 8.17 -6.49 4.88
N VAL A 347 8.46 -5.49 4.02
CA VAL A 347 8.58 -5.67 2.56
C VAL A 347 9.68 -6.66 2.23
N ASN A 348 10.84 -6.52 2.89
CA ASN A 348 11.99 -7.40 2.72
C ASN A 348 11.64 -8.86 3.02
N ILE A 349 10.96 -9.12 4.13
CA ILE A 349 10.52 -10.49 4.50
C ILE A 349 9.46 -11.00 3.52
N ALA A 350 8.50 -10.17 3.12
CA ALA A 350 7.46 -10.58 2.18
C ALA A 350 8.03 -10.99 0.82
N LEU A 351 8.97 -10.20 0.29
CA LEU A 351 9.64 -10.49 -0.99
C LEU A 351 10.68 -11.61 -0.87
N LEU A 352 11.43 -11.70 0.25
CA LEU A 352 12.34 -12.82 0.49
C LEU A 352 11.58 -14.14 0.55
N PHE A 353 10.43 -14.15 1.22
CA PHE A 353 9.56 -15.32 1.30
C PHE A 353 9.14 -15.79 -0.09
N LYS A 354 8.67 -14.84 -0.95
CA LYS A 354 8.35 -15.12 -2.35
C LYS A 354 9.55 -15.68 -3.12
N ALA A 355 10.72 -15.04 -3.01
CA ALA A 355 11.94 -15.44 -3.71
C ALA A 355 12.44 -16.84 -3.27
N VAL A 356 12.33 -17.17 -1.98
CA VAL A 356 12.70 -18.49 -1.45
C VAL A 356 11.76 -19.59 -1.97
N LEU A 357 10.46 -19.31 -2.09
CA LEU A 357 9.51 -20.29 -2.62
C LEU A 357 9.72 -20.62 -4.09
N ILE A 358 10.15 -19.64 -4.90
CA ILE A 358 10.48 -19.84 -6.32
C ILE A 358 11.96 -20.25 -6.55
N ASN A 359 12.75 -20.31 -5.47
CA ASN A 359 14.19 -20.60 -5.47
C ASN A 359 15.02 -19.57 -6.29
N GLU A 360 14.62 -18.28 -6.23
CA GLU A 360 15.29 -17.15 -6.89
C GLU A 360 15.74 -16.12 -5.86
N TYR A 361 16.69 -16.48 -5.01
CA TYR A 361 17.27 -15.63 -3.99
C TYR A 361 18.79 -15.73 -3.96
N THR A 362 19.43 -14.67 -3.45
CA THR A 362 20.89 -14.64 -3.22
C THR A 362 21.19 -14.55 -1.73
N LEU A 363 22.40 -14.93 -1.35
CA LEU A 363 22.84 -14.79 0.04
C LEU A 363 22.83 -13.32 0.48
N SER A 364 23.12 -12.39 -0.43
CA SER A 364 23.04 -10.95 -0.16
C SER A 364 21.64 -10.51 0.23
N HIS A 365 20.59 -11.00 -0.43
CA HIS A 365 19.20 -10.69 -0.08
C HIS A 365 18.87 -11.13 1.35
N ILE A 366 19.31 -12.32 1.77
CA ILE A 366 19.10 -12.83 3.14
C ILE A 366 19.85 -11.96 4.15
N LEU A 367 21.13 -11.69 3.90
CA LEU A 367 21.97 -10.93 4.83
C LEU A 367 21.48 -9.48 4.99
N ILE A 368 21.17 -8.80 3.89
CA ILE A 368 20.66 -7.42 3.94
C ILE A 368 19.32 -7.38 4.70
N THR A 369 18.41 -8.31 4.42
CA THR A 369 17.13 -8.42 5.13
C THR A 369 17.32 -8.57 6.64
N ILE A 370 18.19 -9.49 7.07
CA ILE A 370 18.44 -9.74 8.48
C ILE A 370 19.11 -8.52 9.13
N ILE A 371 20.17 -7.99 8.53
CA ILE A 371 20.96 -6.89 9.13
C ILE A 371 20.13 -5.62 9.20
N SER A 372 19.41 -5.25 8.13
CA SER A 372 18.58 -4.04 8.12
C SER A 372 17.48 -4.08 9.19
N THR A 373 16.83 -5.24 9.35
CA THR A 373 15.79 -5.41 10.36
C THR A 373 16.40 -5.39 11.78
N LEU A 374 17.54 -6.04 12.01
CA LEU A 374 18.24 -6.02 13.31
C LEU A 374 18.67 -4.61 13.74
N VAL A 375 19.07 -3.75 12.81
CA VAL A 375 19.38 -2.34 13.12
C VAL A 375 18.15 -1.61 13.65
N LEU A 376 17.00 -1.83 13.02
CA LEU A 376 15.75 -1.24 13.50
C LEU A 376 15.27 -1.84 14.81
N ASP A 377 15.50 -3.15 15.02
CA ASP A 377 15.24 -3.83 16.29
C ASP A 377 15.99 -3.17 17.44
N LEU A 378 17.27 -2.89 17.24
CA LEU A 378 18.09 -2.24 18.26
C LEU A 378 17.49 -0.88 18.66
N ILE A 379 17.10 -0.08 17.67
CA ILE A 379 16.44 1.22 17.91
C ILE A 379 15.13 1.05 18.67
N ALA A 380 14.28 0.11 18.22
CA ALA A 380 12.98 -0.16 18.84
C ALA A 380 13.13 -0.65 20.30
N ILE A 381 14.11 -1.53 20.58
CA ILE A 381 14.41 -2.02 21.94
C ILE A 381 14.88 -0.88 22.84
N LEU A 382 15.77 -0.01 22.36
CA LEU A 382 16.25 1.14 23.13
C LEU A 382 15.09 2.09 23.49
N ILE A 383 14.19 2.34 22.56
CA ILE A 383 12.96 3.14 22.80
C ILE A 383 12.08 2.45 23.84
N THR A 384 11.84 1.14 23.70
CA THR A 384 11.02 0.36 24.63
C THR A 384 11.56 0.43 26.05
N VAL A 385 12.87 0.21 26.24
CA VAL A 385 13.51 0.27 27.54
C VAL A 385 13.44 1.68 28.15
N LYS A 386 13.61 2.72 27.31
CA LYS A 386 13.49 4.12 27.75
C LYS A 386 12.05 4.44 28.22
N LEU A 387 11.06 4.04 27.45
CA LEU A 387 9.64 4.23 27.81
C LEU A 387 9.28 3.55 29.13
N PHE A 388 9.74 2.31 29.31
CA PHE A 388 9.46 1.55 30.53
C PHE A 388 10.19 2.09 31.78
N LYS A 389 11.28 2.84 31.61
CA LYS A 389 11.97 3.53 32.70
C LYS A 389 11.27 4.83 33.12
N THR A 390 10.41 5.39 32.26
CA THR A 390 9.74 6.69 32.46
C THR A 390 8.51 6.52 33.33
N GLU A 391 8.53 7.04 34.55
CA GLU A 391 7.45 6.86 35.54
C GLU A 391 6.12 7.49 35.10
N SER A 392 6.15 8.65 34.47
CA SER A 392 4.95 9.30 33.94
C SER A 392 4.22 8.50 32.85
N VAL A 393 4.91 7.54 32.22
CA VAL A 393 4.33 6.61 31.23
C VAL A 393 3.77 5.38 31.92
N LEU A 394 4.48 4.84 32.94
CA LEU A 394 4.05 3.65 33.67
C LEU A 394 2.82 3.88 34.54
N PHE A 395 2.75 5.02 35.23
CA PHE A 395 1.71 5.35 36.22
C PHE A 395 0.66 6.34 35.69
N ARG A 396 0.43 6.35 34.41
CA ARG A 396 -0.56 7.23 33.77
C ARG A 396 -1.97 6.90 34.21
N THR A 397 -2.67 7.85 34.88
CA THR A 397 -4.01 7.64 35.46
C THR A 397 -5.13 8.02 34.46
N GLU A 398 -6.38 7.56 34.76
CA GLU A 398 -7.56 7.82 33.91
C GLU A 398 -8.00 9.30 33.90
N GLU A 399 -7.62 10.10 34.88
CA GLU A 399 -7.99 11.50 34.98
C GLU A 399 -7.42 12.38 33.87
N GLU A 400 -6.37 11.92 33.16
CA GLU A 400 -5.79 12.58 31.99
C GLU A 400 -6.48 12.24 30.65
N SER A 401 -7.62 11.51 30.70
CA SER A 401 -8.32 11.08 29.49
C SER A 401 -9.21 12.15 28.88
N GLY A 402 -8.71 12.81 27.86
CA GLY A 402 -9.51 13.60 26.92
C GLY A 402 -10.27 12.72 25.93
N GLY A 403 -11.23 11.90 26.37
CA GLY A 403 -12.17 11.21 25.48
C GLY A 403 -13.29 12.14 24.97
N ILE A 404 -14.12 11.67 24.07
CA ILE A 404 -15.25 12.36 23.38
C ILE A 404 -16.17 13.23 24.27
N LYS A 405 -16.10 13.09 25.59
CA LYS A 405 -16.78 13.97 26.56
C LYS A 405 -16.28 15.42 26.58
N VAL A 406 -15.20 15.74 25.90
CA VAL A 406 -14.52 17.02 25.92
C VAL A 406 -15.15 18.10 25.03
N LEU A 407 -16.08 17.74 24.15
CA LEU A 407 -16.80 18.73 23.32
C LEU A 407 -17.65 19.74 24.14
N LYS A 408 -17.85 19.53 25.46
CA LYS A 408 -18.57 20.43 26.34
C LYS A 408 -17.69 21.26 27.31
N LYS A 409 -16.36 21.00 27.33
CA LYS A 409 -15.41 21.74 28.22
C LYS A 409 -14.46 22.61 27.39
N LYS A 410 -14.20 23.80 27.88
CA LYS A 410 -13.33 24.94 27.42
C LYS A 410 -12.46 24.72 26.16
N PRO A 411 -12.35 25.70 25.24
CA PRO A 411 -11.68 25.61 23.92
C PRO A 411 -10.27 25.05 23.95
N LYS A 412 -9.53 25.21 25.06
CA LYS A 412 -8.14 24.73 25.23
C LYS A 412 -8.00 23.18 25.17
N TYR A 413 -9.10 22.44 25.43
CA TYR A 413 -9.11 20.95 25.37
C TYR A 413 -9.52 20.39 24.02
N ALA A 414 -9.92 21.22 23.06
CA ALA A 414 -10.30 20.76 21.72
C ALA A 414 -9.08 20.44 20.83
N LEU A 415 -7.92 21.09 21.08
CA LEU A 415 -6.69 20.93 20.30
C LEU A 415 -5.81 19.83 20.89
N THR A 416 -6.28 18.58 20.86
CA THR A 416 -5.49 17.42 21.28
C THR A 416 -4.90 16.71 20.06
N PRO A 417 -3.72 16.09 20.16
CA PRO A 417 -3.13 15.32 19.07
C PRO A 417 -4.07 14.26 18.49
N TYR A 418 -4.85 13.60 19.34
CA TYR A 418 -5.87 12.65 18.92
C TYR A 418 -6.87 13.30 17.95
N ASN A 419 -7.43 14.46 18.30
CA ASN A 419 -8.37 15.19 17.44
C ASN A 419 -7.70 15.64 16.14
N GLY A 420 -6.41 16.01 16.19
CA GLY A 420 -5.62 16.36 15.00
C GLY A 420 -5.48 15.19 14.04
N ILE A 421 -5.16 13.99 14.54
CA ILE A 421 -5.06 12.76 13.73
C ILE A 421 -6.43 12.36 13.18
N VAL A 422 -7.51 12.43 13.97
CA VAL A 422 -8.87 12.15 13.49
C VAL A 422 -9.26 13.10 12.36
N TYR A 423 -9.01 14.41 12.53
CA TYR A 423 -9.25 15.38 11.48
C TYR A 423 -8.46 15.07 10.21
N PHE A 424 -7.16 14.82 10.35
CA PHE A 424 -6.29 14.45 9.23
C PHE A 424 -6.81 13.20 8.49
N THR A 425 -7.21 12.17 9.24
CA THR A 425 -7.72 10.92 8.66
C THR A 425 -9.01 11.17 7.86
N ILE A 426 -9.94 11.97 8.41
CA ILE A 426 -11.17 12.33 7.69
C ILE A 426 -10.85 13.13 6.42
N ALA A 427 -9.95 14.11 6.50
CA ALA A 427 -9.53 14.89 5.34
C ALA A 427 -8.86 14.01 4.27
N LEU A 428 -8.02 13.04 4.67
CA LEU A 428 -7.36 12.10 3.77
C LEU A 428 -8.36 11.17 3.07
N ILE A 429 -9.37 10.67 3.79
CA ILE A 429 -10.45 9.84 3.23
C ILE A 429 -11.25 10.65 2.20
N LEU A 430 -11.63 11.89 2.54
CA LEU A 430 -12.35 12.77 1.63
C LEU A 430 -11.51 13.11 0.39
N LEU A 431 -10.21 13.38 0.56
CA LEU A 431 -9.27 13.60 -0.52
C LEU A 431 -9.24 12.40 -1.48
N TYR A 432 -9.06 11.20 -0.95
CA TYR A 432 -8.92 9.99 -1.75
C TYR A 432 -10.22 9.67 -2.52
N TYR A 433 -11.36 9.61 -1.85
CA TYR A 433 -12.61 9.19 -2.47
C TYR A 433 -13.31 10.32 -3.23
N LEU A 434 -13.50 11.46 -2.58
CA LEU A 434 -14.27 12.55 -3.17
C LEU A 434 -13.40 13.44 -4.08
N GLY A 435 -12.21 13.81 -3.61
CA GLY A 435 -11.24 14.56 -4.41
C GLY A 435 -10.81 13.76 -5.64
N GLY A 436 -10.44 12.48 -5.48
CA GLY A 436 -10.12 11.59 -6.59
C GLY A 436 -11.27 11.49 -7.61
N TYR A 437 -12.51 11.32 -7.16
CA TYR A 437 -13.68 11.29 -8.05
C TYR A 437 -13.86 12.58 -8.86
N TRP A 438 -13.67 13.75 -8.24
CA TRP A 438 -13.76 15.02 -8.97
C TRP A 438 -12.64 15.19 -10.00
N GLN A 439 -11.41 14.80 -9.63
CA GLN A 439 -10.24 14.88 -10.51
C GLN A 439 -10.30 13.91 -11.70
N THR A 440 -10.99 12.76 -11.56
CA THR A 440 -11.22 11.85 -12.71
C THR A 440 -12.23 12.38 -13.70
N LYS A 441 -13.15 13.29 -13.31
CA LYS A 441 -14.11 13.94 -14.22
C LYS A 441 -13.50 15.13 -14.96
N ASP A 442 -12.81 15.98 -14.24
CA ASP A 442 -12.11 17.16 -14.75
C ASP A 442 -10.95 17.45 -13.81
N LEU A 443 -9.73 17.30 -14.30
CA LEU A 443 -8.54 17.36 -13.48
C LEU A 443 -8.42 18.71 -12.73
N TYR A 444 -8.46 19.82 -13.45
CA TYR A 444 -8.21 21.13 -12.85
C TYR A 444 -9.37 21.66 -12.02
N ASN A 445 -10.60 21.49 -12.50
CA ASN A 445 -11.77 21.84 -11.68
C ASN A 445 -11.88 20.94 -10.46
N GLY A 446 -11.52 19.65 -10.57
CA GLY A 446 -11.47 18.72 -9.46
C GLY A 446 -10.39 19.09 -8.43
N LEU A 447 -9.21 19.52 -8.86
CA LEU A 447 -8.17 20.05 -7.97
C LEU A 447 -8.66 21.30 -7.23
N ILE A 448 -9.22 22.27 -7.95
CA ILE A 448 -9.78 23.50 -7.36
C ILE A 448 -10.85 23.18 -6.31
N GLN A 449 -11.77 22.28 -6.63
CA GLN A 449 -12.82 21.84 -5.70
C GLN A 449 -12.23 21.14 -4.48
N THR A 450 -11.22 20.30 -4.67
CA THR A 450 -10.51 19.60 -3.59
C THR A 450 -9.88 20.59 -2.63
N GLU A 451 -9.13 21.58 -3.13
CA GLU A 451 -8.48 22.59 -2.32
C GLU A 451 -9.47 23.42 -1.50
N LEU A 452 -10.53 23.89 -2.14
CA LEU A 452 -11.49 24.79 -1.49
C LEU A 452 -12.45 24.05 -0.55
N ILE A 453 -13.00 22.89 -0.98
CA ILE A 453 -14.10 22.22 -0.28
C ILE A 453 -13.57 21.18 0.73
N ILE A 454 -12.52 20.43 0.39
CA ILE A 454 -12.01 19.37 1.27
C ILE A 454 -10.91 19.89 2.20
N ILE A 455 -10.03 20.77 1.71
CA ILE A 455 -8.86 21.21 2.46
C ILE A 455 -9.18 22.49 3.26
N ALA A 456 -9.60 23.57 2.60
CA ALA A 456 -9.78 24.86 3.29
C ALA A 456 -11.09 24.99 4.09
N LEU A 457 -12.24 24.65 3.46
CA LEU A 457 -13.55 24.88 4.07
C LEU A 457 -13.74 24.18 5.43
N PRO A 458 -13.38 22.88 5.61
CA PRO A 458 -13.56 22.21 6.89
C PRO A 458 -12.74 22.82 8.03
N VAL A 459 -11.57 23.41 7.74
CA VAL A 459 -10.78 24.17 8.75
C VAL A 459 -11.62 25.29 9.34
N PHE A 460 -12.24 26.13 8.49
CA PHE A 460 -13.07 27.24 8.96
C PHE A 460 -14.34 26.76 9.67
N ILE A 461 -14.96 25.66 9.20
CA ILE A 461 -16.12 25.05 9.86
C ILE A 461 -15.75 24.61 11.29
N VAL A 462 -14.64 23.89 11.45
CA VAL A 462 -14.19 23.41 12.77
C VAL A 462 -13.82 24.57 13.68
N LEU A 463 -13.11 25.59 13.19
CA LEU A 463 -12.81 26.80 13.97
C LEU A 463 -14.08 27.50 14.47
N LYS A 464 -15.10 27.60 13.61
CA LYS A 464 -16.41 28.19 13.98
C LYS A 464 -17.14 27.34 15.02
N LEU A 465 -17.19 26.02 14.84
CA LEU A 465 -17.83 25.07 15.76
C LEU A 465 -17.18 25.09 17.15
N LEU A 466 -15.85 25.16 17.19
CA LEU A 466 -15.07 25.20 18.41
C LEU A 466 -14.97 26.63 19.01
N LYS A 467 -15.57 27.64 18.36
CA LYS A 467 -15.50 29.08 18.76
C LYS A 467 -14.06 29.56 18.91
N LEU A 468 -13.14 29.08 18.05
CA LEU A 468 -11.75 29.50 18.02
C LEU A 468 -11.58 30.68 17.08
N LYS A 469 -10.71 31.61 17.44
CA LYS A 469 -10.42 32.81 16.62
C LYS A 469 -9.49 32.44 15.45
N PRO A 470 -9.93 32.52 14.18
CA PRO A 470 -9.10 32.13 13.03
C PRO A 470 -7.75 32.87 12.98
N LYS A 471 -7.73 34.17 13.33
CA LYS A 471 -6.53 34.99 13.31
C LYS A 471 -5.42 34.47 14.24
N GLU A 472 -5.78 33.92 15.40
CA GLU A 472 -4.84 33.40 16.39
C GLU A 472 -4.39 31.96 16.02
N ILE A 473 -5.35 31.08 15.64
CA ILE A 473 -5.07 29.68 15.36
C ILE A 473 -4.28 29.53 14.05
N LEU A 474 -4.72 30.23 13.00
CA LEU A 474 -4.11 30.12 11.65
C LEU A 474 -2.88 31.04 11.50
N ARG A 475 -2.42 31.70 12.53
CA ARG A 475 -1.26 32.62 12.51
C ARG A 475 -1.37 33.70 11.41
N PHE A 476 -2.53 34.31 11.26
CA PHE A 476 -2.73 35.48 10.40
C PHE A 476 -2.11 36.73 11.01
N LYS A 477 -0.78 36.70 11.16
CA LYS A 477 0.03 37.82 11.65
C LYS A 477 0.90 38.32 10.49
N THR A 478 0.97 39.61 10.27
CA THR A 478 1.83 40.22 9.28
C THR A 478 3.29 39.93 9.62
N PRO A 479 4.07 39.25 8.75
CA PRO A 479 5.47 39.01 9.03
C PRO A 479 6.30 40.27 8.88
N LYS A 480 7.51 40.28 9.46
CA LYS A 480 8.46 41.40 9.26
C LYS A 480 8.79 41.54 7.77
N PRO A 481 8.76 42.75 7.17
CA PRO A 481 8.99 42.94 5.74
C PRO A 481 10.32 42.36 5.25
N ALA A 482 11.40 42.53 6.03
CA ALA A 482 12.70 41.96 5.69
C ALA A 482 12.69 40.42 5.65
N GLY A 483 11.93 39.75 6.53
CA GLY A 483 11.72 38.32 6.48
C GLY A 483 10.97 37.92 5.22
N LEU A 484 9.92 38.64 4.83
CA LEU A 484 9.13 38.35 3.64
C LEU A 484 9.95 38.46 2.34
N ILE A 485 10.87 39.42 2.24
CA ILE A 485 11.78 39.63 1.10
C ILE A 485 12.75 38.46 0.96
N LEU A 486 13.14 37.78 2.05
CA LEU A 486 14.06 36.63 1.99
C LEU A 486 13.37 35.35 1.55
N VAL A 487 12.04 35.23 1.70
CA VAL A 487 11.30 34.00 1.34
C VAL A 487 11.48 33.56 -0.12
N PRO A 488 11.43 34.43 -1.14
CA PRO A 488 11.68 34.03 -2.53
C PRO A 488 13.04 33.36 -2.74
N PHE A 489 14.11 33.90 -2.13
CA PHE A 489 15.45 33.33 -2.25
C PHE A 489 15.53 31.94 -1.59
N ILE A 490 14.91 31.79 -0.40
CA ILE A 490 14.82 30.51 0.28
C ILE A 490 14.01 29.52 -0.56
N ALA A 491 12.85 29.93 -1.07
CA ALA A 491 11.95 29.04 -1.81
C ALA A 491 12.56 28.56 -3.13
N ILE A 492 13.16 29.46 -3.93
CA ILE A 492 13.77 29.12 -5.21
C ILE A 492 14.97 28.17 -5.00
N SER A 493 15.85 28.53 -4.05
CA SER A 493 17.03 27.69 -3.77
C SER A 493 16.64 26.34 -3.19
N ALA A 494 15.65 26.26 -2.30
CA ALA A 494 15.13 25.02 -1.78
C ALA A 494 14.50 24.15 -2.90
N SER A 495 13.72 24.75 -3.81
CA SER A 495 13.11 24.05 -4.93
C SER A 495 14.17 23.39 -5.84
N ILE A 496 15.27 24.08 -6.12
CA ILE A 496 16.38 23.52 -6.89
C ILE A 496 17.02 22.35 -6.17
N ILE A 497 17.30 22.49 -4.86
CA ILE A 497 17.90 21.44 -4.04
C ILE A 497 16.99 20.20 -3.99
N VAL A 498 15.69 20.41 -3.71
CA VAL A 498 14.70 19.31 -3.61
C VAL A 498 14.52 18.63 -4.97
N SER A 499 14.52 19.37 -6.09
CA SER A 499 14.44 18.80 -7.44
C SER A 499 15.65 17.93 -7.77
N ILE A 500 16.87 18.39 -7.45
CA ILE A 500 18.09 17.59 -7.65
C ILE A 500 18.09 16.34 -6.75
N MET A 501 17.62 16.45 -5.51
CA MET A 501 17.46 15.27 -4.65
C MET A 501 16.41 14.31 -5.19
N SER A 502 15.30 14.79 -5.75
CA SER A 502 14.30 13.96 -6.41
C SER A 502 14.88 13.19 -7.62
N GLN A 503 15.74 13.84 -8.40
CA GLN A 503 16.45 13.21 -9.52
C GLN A 503 17.42 12.12 -9.03
N LEU A 504 18.17 12.38 -7.97
CA LEU A 504 19.04 11.36 -7.34
C LEU A 504 18.23 10.18 -6.82
N ILE A 505 17.08 10.44 -6.19
CA ILE A 505 16.16 9.38 -5.77
C ILE A 505 15.67 8.58 -6.98
N ASN A 506 15.28 9.23 -8.07
CA ASN A 506 14.86 8.57 -9.30
C ASN A 506 15.97 7.72 -9.94
N THR A 507 17.24 8.11 -9.80
CA THR A 507 18.38 7.29 -10.26
C THR A 507 18.52 6.00 -9.46
N ILE A 508 18.23 6.06 -8.15
CA ILE A 508 18.31 4.91 -7.25
C ILE A 508 17.03 4.05 -7.33
N PHE A 509 15.88 4.72 -7.44
CA PHE A 509 14.53 4.16 -7.51
C PHE A 509 13.83 4.70 -8.77
N PRO A 510 14.05 4.09 -9.94
CA PRO A 510 13.46 4.58 -11.17
C PRO A 510 11.93 4.65 -11.08
N TYR A 511 11.40 5.79 -11.47
CA TYR A 511 9.95 5.98 -11.52
C TYR A 511 9.35 5.15 -12.67
N PRO A 512 8.20 4.48 -12.46
CA PRO A 512 7.50 3.79 -13.55
C PRO A 512 7.13 4.76 -14.68
N GLU A 513 7.22 4.33 -15.95
CA GLU A 513 6.88 5.17 -17.11
C GLU A 513 5.47 5.76 -17.00
N LYS A 514 4.48 4.95 -16.62
CA LYS A 514 3.10 5.42 -16.42
C LYS A 514 2.96 6.52 -15.35
N TYR A 515 3.86 6.53 -14.36
CA TYR A 515 3.87 7.57 -13.33
C TYR A 515 4.42 8.88 -13.91
N THR A 516 5.49 8.82 -14.67
CA THR A 516 6.07 10.00 -15.35
C THR A 516 5.10 10.58 -16.38
N GLU A 517 4.41 9.73 -17.15
CA GLU A 517 3.34 10.15 -18.06
C GLU A 517 2.20 10.87 -17.31
N ALA A 518 1.75 10.33 -16.18
CA ALA A 518 0.70 10.96 -15.37
C ALA A 518 1.15 12.32 -14.81
N LEU A 519 2.40 12.46 -14.36
CA LEU A 519 2.95 13.74 -13.93
C LEU A 519 3.00 14.77 -15.08
N THR A 520 3.40 14.34 -16.29
CA THR A 520 3.43 15.20 -17.46
C THR A 520 2.03 15.68 -17.85
N GLN A 521 0.99 14.83 -17.67
CA GLN A 521 -0.39 15.22 -17.92
C GLN A 521 -0.91 16.32 -16.98
N LEU A 522 -0.38 16.43 -15.75
CA LEU A 522 -0.71 17.52 -14.83
C LEU A 522 -0.34 18.91 -15.37
N PHE A 523 0.60 18.96 -16.29
CA PHE A 523 1.06 20.19 -16.92
C PHE A 523 0.65 20.29 -18.40
N ASN A 524 -0.24 19.39 -18.87
CA ASN A 524 -0.69 19.40 -20.27
C ASN A 524 -1.55 20.64 -20.53
N MET A 525 -1.06 21.52 -21.41
CA MET A 525 -1.53 22.89 -21.64
C MET A 525 -2.73 22.99 -22.61
N ASN A 526 -3.63 22.03 -22.62
CA ASN A 526 -4.90 22.17 -23.32
C ASN A 526 -5.87 23.14 -22.60
N GLU A 527 -5.55 23.53 -21.36
CA GLU A 527 -6.29 24.49 -20.53
C GLU A 527 -5.59 25.85 -20.48
N ALA A 528 -6.34 26.88 -20.09
CA ALA A 528 -5.79 28.22 -19.94
C ALA A 528 -4.69 28.25 -18.86
N PRO A 529 -3.48 28.80 -19.13
CA PRO A 529 -2.35 28.77 -18.18
C PRO A 529 -2.66 29.32 -16.79
N TRP A 530 -3.51 30.34 -16.70
CA TRP A 530 -3.95 30.91 -15.41
C TRP A 530 -4.75 29.90 -14.58
N LYS A 531 -5.57 29.05 -15.21
CA LYS A 531 -6.36 28.03 -14.51
C LYS A 531 -5.46 26.93 -13.97
N VAL A 532 -4.47 26.50 -14.75
CA VAL A 532 -3.45 25.53 -14.34
C VAL A 532 -2.66 26.08 -13.17
N PHE A 533 -2.15 27.33 -13.27
CA PHE A 533 -1.43 27.99 -12.17
C PHE A 533 -2.28 28.10 -10.90
N LEU A 534 -3.56 28.46 -11.04
CA LEU A 534 -4.50 28.51 -9.92
C LEU A 534 -4.64 27.17 -9.23
N ALA A 535 -4.82 26.08 -10.01
CA ALA A 535 -5.08 24.73 -9.49
C ALA A 535 -3.86 24.06 -8.84
N ILE A 536 -2.66 24.26 -9.40
CA ILE A 536 -1.46 23.52 -8.97
C ILE A 536 -0.48 24.34 -8.12
N ALA A 537 -0.58 25.67 -8.12
CA ALA A 537 0.36 26.53 -7.38
C ALA A 537 -0.34 27.44 -6.36
N LEU A 538 -1.29 28.25 -6.80
CA LEU A 538 -1.87 29.28 -5.93
C LEU A 538 -2.76 28.68 -4.84
N LEU A 539 -3.75 27.86 -5.21
CA LEU A 539 -4.68 27.26 -4.25
C LEU A 539 -4.01 26.28 -3.30
N PRO A 540 -3.17 25.31 -3.75
CA PRO A 540 -2.43 24.45 -2.84
C PRO A 540 -1.56 25.25 -1.88
N GLY A 541 -0.81 26.24 -2.37
CA GLY A 541 0.04 27.10 -1.54
C GLY A 541 -0.72 27.90 -0.46
N ILE A 542 -2.02 28.13 -0.63
CA ILE A 542 -2.86 28.79 0.37
C ILE A 542 -3.58 27.76 1.24
N CYS A 543 -4.33 26.84 0.63
CA CYS A 543 -5.25 25.96 1.34
C CYS A 543 -4.52 24.90 2.17
N GLU A 544 -3.47 24.30 1.63
CA GLU A 544 -2.66 23.32 2.36
C GLU A 544 -1.88 23.98 3.51
N GLU A 545 -1.37 25.20 3.32
CA GLU A 545 -0.71 25.91 4.41
C GLU A 545 -1.67 26.29 5.54
N LEU A 546 -2.92 26.66 5.21
CA LEU A 546 -3.97 26.86 6.20
C LEU A 546 -4.25 25.60 7.01
N LEU A 547 -4.30 24.46 6.34
CA LEU A 547 -4.52 23.16 6.99
C LEU A 547 -3.32 22.75 7.85
N PHE A 548 -2.11 22.69 7.26
CA PHE A 548 -0.95 22.06 7.92
C PHE A 548 -0.24 23.02 8.88
N ARG A 549 0.06 24.27 8.47
CA ARG A 549 0.86 25.25 9.27
C ARG A 549 -0.02 26.16 10.11
N GLY A 550 -1.25 26.39 9.63
CA GLY A 550 -2.25 27.12 10.42
C GLY A 550 -2.91 26.24 11.48
N PHE A 551 -3.56 25.16 11.05
CA PHE A 551 -4.50 24.40 11.87
C PHE A 551 -3.89 23.13 12.48
N LEU A 552 -3.43 22.17 11.70
CA LEU A 552 -2.97 20.86 12.21
C LEU A 552 -1.77 20.97 13.14
N ILE A 553 -0.80 21.81 12.86
CA ILE A 553 0.40 21.97 13.70
C ILE A 553 0.04 22.31 15.15
N ARG A 554 -1.07 23.05 15.41
CA ARG A 554 -1.52 23.43 16.74
C ARG A 554 -1.85 22.25 17.65
N PHE A 555 -2.28 21.16 17.09
CA PHE A 555 -2.62 19.94 17.85
C PHE A 555 -1.39 19.27 18.45
N PHE A 556 -0.20 19.54 17.89
CA PHE A 556 1.05 18.88 18.28
C PHE A 556 2.02 19.81 19.05
N GLU A 557 1.76 21.10 19.15
CA GLU A 557 2.61 22.07 19.85
C GLU A 557 2.87 21.73 21.32
N LYS A 558 1.98 20.97 21.95
CA LYS A 558 2.20 20.49 23.33
C LYS A 558 3.42 19.57 23.50
N TYR A 559 3.93 18.98 22.41
CA TYR A 559 5.13 18.16 22.42
C TYR A 559 6.42 18.96 22.16
N GLY A 560 6.32 20.30 22.03
CA GLY A 560 7.38 21.20 21.62
C GLY A 560 7.29 21.54 20.13
N LEU A 561 7.80 22.72 19.78
CA LEU A 561 7.70 23.29 18.43
C LEU A 561 8.43 22.42 17.39
N GLN A 562 9.57 21.82 17.75
CA GLN A 562 10.34 20.93 16.86
C GLN A 562 9.51 19.71 16.47
N TRP A 563 8.91 19.03 17.44
CA TRP A 563 8.06 17.87 17.19
C TRP A 563 6.79 18.24 16.40
N ALA A 564 6.23 19.42 16.65
CA ALA A 564 5.07 19.89 15.89
C ALA A 564 5.40 20.08 14.41
N VAL A 565 6.60 20.63 14.09
CA VAL A 565 7.09 20.74 12.71
C VAL A 565 7.29 19.35 12.08
N ILE A 566 7.97 18.44 12.79
CA ILE A 566 8.26 17.09 12.30
C ILE A 566 6.95 16.35 11.98
N ILE A 567 6.01 16.33 12.92
CA ILE A 567 4.74 15.62 12.73
C ILE A 567 3.94 16.26 11.59
N SER A 568 3.85 17.60 11.56
CA SER A 568 3.15 18.31 10.48
C SER A 568 3.76 18.04 9.12
N ALA A 569 5.09 17.96 9.00
CA ALA A 569 5.79 17.65 7.75
C ALA A 569 5.53 16.20 7.29
N ILE A 570 5.52 15.23 8.21
CA ILE A 570 5.18 13.84 7.91
C ILE A 570 3.74 13.73 7.43
N LEU A 571 2.79 14.37 8.12
CA LEU A 571 1.39 14.37 7.72
C LEU A 571 1.20 15.04 6.36
N PHE A 572 1.92 16.14 6.09
CA PHE A 572 1.92 16.83 4.81
C PHE A 572 2.40 15.94 3.67
N ALA A 573 3.52 15.25 3.85
CA ALA A 573 4.05 14.31 2.86
C ALA A 573 3.10 13.12 2.63
N ALA A 574 2.51 12.57 3.70
CA ALA A 574 1.55 11.48 3.61
C ALA A 574 0.23 11.89 2.92
N PHE A 575 -0.18 13.16 3.04
CA PHE A 575 -1.39 13.67 2.42
C PHE A 575 -1.35 13.67 0.88
N HIS A 576 -0.15 13.72 0.30
CA HIS A 576 0.04 13.64 -1.15
C HIS A 576 -0.23 12.25 -1.74
N LEU A 577 -0.30 11.19 -0.90
CA LEU A 577 -0.53 9.80 -1.32
C LEU A 577 0.44 9.32 -2.41
N ASP A 578 1.64 9.90 -2.48
CA ASP A 578 2.65 9.67 -3.49
C ASP A 578 3.94 9.16 -2.84
N PRO A 579 4.22 7.86 -2.89
CA PRO A 579 5.41 7.28 -2.27
C PRO A 579 6.72 7.72 -2.94
N PHE A 580 6.69 8.06 -4.23
CA PHE A 580 7.88 8.48 -4.98
C PHE A 580 8.34 9.88 -4.61
N ARG A 581 7.39 10.78 -4.33
CA ARG A 581 7.66 12.16 -3.88
C ARG A 581 7.63 12.34 -2.37
N PHE A 582 7.43 11.28 -1.59
CA PHE A 582 7.31 11.39 -0.13
C PHE A 582 8.49 12.10 0.50
N VAL A 583 9.74 11.72 0.17
CA VAL A 583 10.95 12.33 0.74
C VAL A 583 11.13 13.79 0.29
N PRO A 584 11.06 14.14 -0.99
CA PRO A 584 11.10 15.53 -1.44
C PRO A 584 10.03 16.43 -0.77
N VAL A 585 8.79 15.96 -0.69
CA VAL A 585 7.67 16.69 -0.07
C VAL A 585 7.85 16.81 1.45
N LEU A 586 8.42 15.79 2.10
CA LEU A 586 8.76 15.84 3.51
C LEU A 586 9.77 16.93 3.83
N LEU A 587 10.84 17.05 3.02
CA LEU A 587 11.86 18.09 3.17
C LEU A 587 11.27 19.49 2.97
N LEU A 588 10.45 19.65 1.94
CA LEU A 588 9.67 20.90 1.76
C LEU A 588 8.77 21.15 2.96
N GLY A 589 8.11 20.12 3.49
CA GLY A 589 7.27 20.18 4.67
C GLY A 589 7.98 20.71 5.90
N PHE A 590 9.21 20.30 6.16
CA PHE A 590 10.06 20.84 7.22
C PHE A 590 10.38 22.32 7.02
N LEU A 591 10.78 22.71 5.82
CA LEU A 591 11.08 24.12 5.50
C LEU A 591 9.86 25.02 5.74
N LEU A 592 8.69 24.64 5.20
CA LEU A 592 7.46 25.42 5.32
C LEU A 592 7.02 25.53 6.79
N GLY A 593 7.14 24.44 7.57
CA GLY A 593 6.88 24.46 9.01
C GLY A 593 7.82 25.39 9.76
N TYR A 594 9.11 25.35 9.45
CA TYR A 594 10.12 26.24 10.02
C TYR A 594 9.82 27.71 9.70
N LEU A 595 9.54 28.06 8.43
CA LEU A 595 9.23 29.44 8.03
C LEU A 595 8.00 29.99 8.76
N ALA A 596 6.94 29.18 8.87
CA ALA A 596 5.71 29.57 9.56
C ALA A 596 5.92 29.80 11.06
N LEU A 597 6.70 28.94 11.73
CA LEU A 597 6.94 29.05 13.17
C LEU A 597 7.89 30.19 13.51
N CYS A 598 9.04 30.29 12.82
CA CYS A 598 10.03 31.33 13.10
C CYS A 598 9.53 32.75 12.79
N SER A 599 8.66 32.92 11.81
CA SER A 599 8.04 34.23 11.53
C SER A 599 6.78 34.48 12.37
N GLY A 600 6.21 33.47 13.00
CA GLY A 600 4.90 33.51 13.64
C GLY A 600 3.73 33.76 12.66
N SER A 601 3.95 33.58 11.36
CA SER A 601 3.02 33.93 10.28
C SER A 601 2.90 32.82 9.23
N VAL A 602 1.68 32.43 8.89
CA VAL A 602 1.42 31.47 7.81
C VAL A 602 1.73 32.07 6.42
N TYR A 603 1.75 33.39 6.28
CA TYR A 603 2.00 34.03 4.97
C TYR A 603 3.38 33.74 4.41
N THR A 604 4.39 33.53 5.27
CA THR A 604 5.75 33.18 4.82
C THR A 604 5.81 31.79 4.21
N SER A 605 5.13 30.80 4.79
CA SER A 605 5.03 29.45 4.23
C SER A 605 4.14 29.43 2.99
N MET A 606 3.02 30.16 2.96
CA MET A 606 2.18 30.31 1.78
C MET A 606 2.98 30.85 0.57
N LEU A 607 3.71 31.94 0.79
CA LEU A 607 4.52 32.52 -0.28
C LEU A 607 5.59 31.53 -0.77
N SER A 608 6.28 30.87 0.15
CA SER A 608 7.30 29.86 -0.21
C SER A 608 6.70 28.68 -0.98
N HIS A 609 5.53 28.20 -0.58
CA HIS A 609 4.84 27.10 -1.26
C HIS A 609 4.35 27.51 -2.67
N ILE A 610 3.73 28.68 -2.80
CA ILE A 610 3.31 29.22 -4.10
C ILE A 610 4.50 29.37 -5.05
N ILE A 611 5.64 29.85 -4.55
CA ILE A 611 6.86 30.00 -5.37
C ILE A 611 7.39 28.63 -5.79
N ASN A 612 7.44 27.65 -4.89
CA ASN A 612 7.90 26.30 -5.19
C ASN A 612 7.07 25.66 -6.32
N ASN A 613 5.75 25.65 -6.16
CA ASN A 613 4.84 25.06 -7.16
C ASN A 613 4.77 25.90 -8.43
N GLY A 614 4.81 27.23 -8.29
CA GLY A 614 4.85 28.14 -9.42
C GLY A 614 6.12 28.02 -10.24
N LEU A 615 7.27 27.76 -9.61
CA LEU A 615 8.53 27.51 -10.33
C LEU A 615 8.43 26.23 -11.17
N ALA A 616 7.89 25.15 -10.60
CA ALA A 616 7.65 23.90 -11.35
C ALA A 616 6.72 24.15 -12.55
N PHE A 617 5.62 24.89 -12.36
CA PHE A 617 4.73 25.29 -13.44
C PHE A 617 5.44 26.09 -14.53
N ILE A 618 6.24 27.08 -14.16
CA ILE A 618 6.97 27.94 -15.11
C ILE A 618 7.99 27.12 -15.90
N LEU A 619 8.78 26.26 -15.24
CA LEU A 619 9.80 25.45 -15.90
C LEU A 619 9.19 24.49 -16.95
N VAL A 620 8.05 23.88 -16.64
CA VAL A 620 7.36 23.00 -17.58
C VAL A 620 6.69 23.81 -18.72
N THR A 621 5.98 24.89 -18.39
CA THR A 621 5.26 25.72 -19.37
C THR A 621 6.21 26.33 -20.41
N TYR A 622 7.38 26.78 -19.99
CA TYR A 622 8.36 27.46 -20.82
C TYR A 622 9.60 26.60 -21.14
N SER A 623 9.45 25.26 -21.09
CA SER A 623 10.55 24.29 -21.32
C SER A 623 11.31 24.51 -22.62
N ASN A 624 10.66 25.02 -23.67
CA ASN A 624 11.27 25.32 -24.96
C ASN A 624 12.07 26.63 -25.02
N SER A 625 11.98 27.50 -24.00
CA SER A 625 12.67 28.77 -23.98
C SER A 625 14.17 28.63 -23.64
N SER A 626 15.01 29.49 -24.23
CA SER A 626 16.48 29.40 -24.09
C SER A 626 16.94 29.49 -22.61
N TRP A 627 16.26 30.30 -21.80
CA TRP A 627 16.62 30.47 -20.40
C TRP A 627 16.26 29.25 -19.53
N VAL A 628 15.16 28.52 -19.87
CA VAL A 628 14.83 27.26 -19.20
C VAL A 628 15.83 26.17 -19.60
N LYS A 629 16.21 26.08 -20.89
CA LYS A 629 17.22 25.14 -21.38
C LYS A 629 18.60 25.35 -20.76
N PHE A 630 18.88 26.55 -20.25
CA PHE A 630 20.09 26.81 -19.47
C PHE A 630 20.03 26.20 -18.06
N LEU A 631 18.84 26.11 -17.47
CA LEU A 631 18.63 25.57 -16.12
C LEU A 631 18.33 24.07 -16.11
N VAL A 632 17.75 23.57 -17.21
CA VAL A 632 17.20 22.21 -17.31
C VAL A 632 17.88 21.50 -18.50
N SER A 633 18.36 20.28 -18.31
CA SER A 633 18.96 19.43 -19.32
C SER A 633 17.90 18.75 -20.20
N GLU A 634 18.33 18.08 -21.27
CA GLU A 634 17.47 17.21 -22.07
C GLU A 634 16.87 16.11 -21.15
N GLY A 635 15.52 16.03 -21.12
CA GLY A 635 14.78 15.15 -20.22
C GLY A 635 14.23 15.82 -18.95
N ASP A 636 14.07 17.16 -18.98
CA ASP A 636 13.44 17.97 -17.92
C ASP A 636 14.11 17.90 -16.53
N ASN A 637 15.38 17.53 -16.48
CA ASN A 637 16.17 17.44 -15.25
C ASN A 637 16.95 18.74 -15.00
N ILE A 638 16.90 19.25 -13.76
CA ILE A 638 17.73 20.41 -13.36
C ILE A 638 19.20 20.02 -13.38
N HIS A 639 20.06 20.88 -13.93
CA HIS A 639 21.49 20.63 -13.97
C HIS A 639 22.11 20.51 -12.57
N TYR A 640 22.89 19.46 -12.32
CA TYR A 640 23.53 19.21 -11.01
C TYR A 640 24.49 20.30 -10.53
N TRP A 641 25.09 21.07 -11.46
CA TRP A 641 25.98 22.19 -11.10
C TRP A 641 25.25 23.31 -10.33
N LEU A 642 23.91 23.40 -10.47
CA LEU A 642 23.09 24.37 -9.72
C LEU A 642 22.98 24.04 -8.23
N PHE A 643 23.34 22.81 -7.81
CA PHE A 643 23.23 22.39 -6.41
C PHE A 643 24.04 23.26 -5.46
N ILE A 644 25.33 23.48 -5.76
CA ILE A 644 26.23 24.26 -4.89
C ILE A 644 25.80 25.71 -4.80
N PRO A 645 25.54 26.45 -5.88
CA PRO A 645 25.02 27.82 -5.79
C PRO A 645 23.69 27.91 -5.03
N ALA A 646 22.76 26.98 -5.29
CA ALA A 646 21.48 26.93 -4.58
C ALA A 646 21.69 26.68 -3.08
N LEU A 647 22.57 25.77 -2.70
CA LEU A 647 22.87 25.48 -1.29
C LEU A 647 23.46 26.72 -0.58
N VAL A 648 24.35 27.44 -1.21
CA VAL A 648 24.95 28.68 -0.65
C VAL A 648 23.87 29.73 -0.45
N VAL A 649 23.04 29.99 -1.47
CA VAL A 649 21.93 30.95 -1.38
C VAL A 649 20.94 30.52 -0.30
N PHE A 650 20.60 29.24 -0.23
CA PHE A 650 19.71 28.69 0.79
C PHE A 650 20.20 28.94 2.21
N VAL A 651 21.45 28.56 2.50
CA VAL A 651 22.04 28.71 3.83
C VAL A 651 22.13 30.18 4.24
N ILE A 652 22.59 31.05 3.34
CA ILE A 652 22.73 32.49 3.64
C ILE A 652 21.35 33.12 3.88
N SER A 653 20.39 32.87 2.98
CA SER A 653 19.04 33.44 3.10
C SER A 653 18.28 32.89 4.30
N LEU A 654 18.44 31.59 4.62
CA LEU A 654 17.80 30.98 5.80
C LEU A 654 18.41 31.52 7.11
N TYR A 655 19.73 31.68 7.17
CA TYR A 655 20.42 32.30 8.30
C TYR A 655 19.98 33.76 8.50
N ALA A 656 19.92 34.55 7.44
CA ALA A 656 19.44 35.93 7.48
C ALA A 656 17.97 36.00 7.95
N PHE A 657 17.12 35.09 7.42
CA PHE A 657 15.72 34.97 7.84
C PHE A 657 15.60 34.68 9.32
N HIS A 658 16.35 33.70 9.81
CA HIS A 658 16.38 33.35 11.23
C HIS A 658 16.76 34.59 12.09
N LYS A 659 17.85 35.27 11.75
CA LYS A 659 18.34 36.43 12.47
C LYS A 659 17.31 37.58 12.51
N VAL A 660 16.58 37.81 11.41
CA VAL A 660 15.57 38.87 11.30
C VAL A 660 14.29 38.52 12.06
N THR A 661 13.89 37.24 12.04
CA THR A 661 12.61 36.80 12.65
C THR A 661 12.76 36.46 14.12
N ALA A 662 13.87 35.90 14.57
CA ALA A 662 14.13 35.46 15.95
C ALA A 662 14.35 36.62 16.94
N GLN A 663 14.63 37.84 16.49
CA GLN A 663 14.86 39.01 17.37
C GLN A 663 13.62 39.43 18.19
N GLY A 664 12.52 38.70 18.17
CA GLY A 664 11.30 39.03 18.91
C GLY A 664 10.76 37.97 19.88
N GLU A 665 11.24 36.76 19.85
CA GLU A 665 10.79 35.68 20.76
C GLU A 665 11.92 34.62 20.89
N GLU A 666 12.28 34.25 22.11
CA GLU A 666 13.28 33.20 22.46
C GLU A 666 12.86 31.78 22.01
N ILE A 667 12.20 31.64 20.89
CA ILE A 667 11.41 30.45 20.53
C ILE A 667 12.19 29.45 19.62
N CYS A 668 13.35 29.84 19.06
CA CYS A 668 14.01 29.04 18.02
C CYS A 668 15.25 28.24 18.45
N VAL A 669 15.64 28.24 19.71
CA VAL A 669 16.82 27.54 20.21
C VAL A 669 16.55 26.94 21.60
N GLU A 670 15.77 25.86 21.67
CA GLU A 670 15.82 24.84 22.72
C GLU A 670 15.54 23.47 22.13
#